data_4232d0c82e847e83d72e39787700b968
#
_entry.id   4232d0c82e847e83d72e39787700b968
#
_cell.length_a   1.000
_cell.length_b   1.000
_cell.length_c   1.000
_cell.angle_alpha   90.00
_cell.angle_beta   90.00
_cell.angle_gamma   90.00
#
_symmetry.space_group_name_H-M   'P 1'
#
loop_
_entity.id
_entity.type
_entity.pdbx_description
1 polymer ?
#
loop_
_entity_poly.entity_id
_entity_poly.type
_entity_poly.pdbx_seq_one_letter_code
_entity_poly.pdbx_strand_id
1 'polypeptide(L)'
;MRIKSIIYTLLLLPLLAVASCSSSNNSPNQLSGKSVKSPNGNIELTFALTDNGRPTYEMSYKGKAVVLPSHLGLILAKDKHASRGDAETDLMEHFTIKSQETSTFDETWEPVWGETKTIRNHYNELAVTLEQDTARTIVIRFRVYDDGIGFRYEFPQQKDLNYFLIQEEMTEFAMAGNHTAWWLPGDYDTQEQETQQTKLSEIRGRMKEAVNWGNSSVAVFSETGVQTSLQMKSSDGLYINIHEAACADYATMHLELVDGKTKALTTKLGGGSNAYTPNPKGSSYPLPKPYTFVSHLTPDATGLKGAMQTPCETPWRTVMVSDDARDMLSSNLILNLNEPCKIEDTSWIHPTKYCGVWWEMIVGKSSWNYTDEFPSIKLDSIDWTKVKPNGRHAANNEKVKRYIDFAAKNGLDQVLVEGWNVGWEDWANMWKRDVFDFVTPYPDFDIQMLNNYAHSKGVKLLMHHETSSSTQNYERHLKEAFELMNKYGYDAVKTGYVGDIIPRGDHHYSQSMNNHYLYVIKEAAKHHIMVNAHEATRPTGLCRTYPNMVGNESARGTEYEAFGGSRPDHTCILPFTRLQGGPMDYTPGIFVTKLSEWSENDSWARITIAGSLALYLTMYSPLQMAADLPENYEKFDDAFQFIRDVACDWDESIYLEAEPADYITVARKAKGTNNWFIGGKCDENGHKSTITLDFLDNGRQYECTIYADAKDAHYEKNPQAYTISKKMVKKGDVLKLKEAPGGGFAISLIAK
;
A
#
# COMPACT_ATOMS: atom_id res chain seq x y z
N MET A 1 -89.82 -30.57 13.18
CA MET A 1 -90.71 -29.79 12.29
C MET A 1 -89.83 -29.25 11.14
N ARG A 2 -90.17 -29.86 9.93
CA ARG A 2 -89.87 -29.44 8.53
C ARG A 2 -88.56 -28.61 8.28
N ILE A 3 -87.47 -29.18 7.68
CA ILE A 3 -87.21 -29.44 6.23
C ILE A 3 -87.24 -28.19 5.38
N LYS A 4 -86.06 -27.89 4.75
CA LYS A 4 -86.00 -27.75 3.26
C LYS A 4 -84.54 -27.82 2.84
N SER A 5 -84.29 -28.85 2.00
CA SER A 5 -83.12 -29.04 1.18
C SER A 5 -83.04 -28.02 0.04
N ILE A 6 -81.86 -27.59 -0.33
CA ILE A 6 -81.55 -27.02 -1.65
C ILE A 6 -80.34 -27.77 -2.21
N ILE A 7 -80.57 -28.45 -3.34
CA ILE A 7 -79.60 -29.17 -4.14
C ILE A 7 -78.88 -28.14 -5.02
N TYR A 8 -77.55 -28.16 -5.02
CA TYR A 8 -76.73 -27.53 -6.09
C TYR A 8 -75.96 -28.61 -6.80
N THR A 9 -76.28 -28.73 -8.11
CA THR A 9 -75.68 -29.62 -9.09
C THR A 9 -74.27 -29.19 -9.41
N LEU A 10 -73.26 -30.03 -9.14
CA LEU A 10 -71.90 -29.84 -9.62
C LEU A 10 -71.73 -30.49 -10.98
N LEU A 11 -71.36 -29.69 -11.99
CA LEU A 11 -70.89 -30.17 -13.30
C LEU A 11 -69.46 -30.66 -13.15
N LEU A 12 -69.17 -31.91 -13.37
CA LEU A 12 -67.83 -32.48 -13.53
C LEU A 12 -67.36 -32.30 -14.98
N LEU A 13 -66.27 -31.60 -15.16
CA LEU A 13 -65.43 -31.64 -16.36
C LEU A 13 -64.28 -32.62 -16.13
N PRO A 14 -63.93 -33.53 -17.01
CA PRO A 14 -62.75 -34.38 -16.84
C PRO A 14 -61.50 -33.65 -17.30
N LEU A 15 -60.53 -33.45 -16.38
CA LEU A 15 -59.14 -33.08 -16.71
C LEU A 15 -58.44 -34.35 -17.23
N LEU A 16 -58.01 -34.31 -18.46
CA LEU A 16 -57.03 -35.25 -19.01
C LEU A 16 -55.66 -34.90 -18.46
N ALA A 17 -55.13 -35.70 -17.55
CA ALA A 17 -53.76 -35.67 -17.15
C ALA A 17 -52.86 -36.33 -18.18
N VAL A 18 -52.10 -35.55 -18.93
CA VAL A 18 -51.00 -36.08 -19.76
C VAL A 18 -49.84 -36.37 -18.84
N ALA A 19 -49.58 -37.61 -18.52
CA ALA A 19 -48.39 -38.07 -17.86
C ALA A 19 -47.21 -38.01 -18.84
N SER A 20 -46.40 -36.99 -18.76
CA SER A 20 -45.09 -36.97 -19.41
C SER A 20 -44.12 -37.74 -18.52
N CYS A 21 -43.72 -38.93 -18.89
CA CYS A 21 -42.58 -39.64 -18.31
C CYS A 21 -41.30 -38.88 -18.69
N SER A 22 -40.80 -38.04 -17.83
CA SER A 22 -39.42 -37.62 -17.89
C SER A 22 -38.57 -38.68 -17.18
N SER A 23 -37.74 -39.37 -17.93
CA SER A 23 -36.69 -40.23 -17.42
C SER A 23 -35.70 -39.37 -16.63
N SER A 24 -35.77 -39.41 -15.30
CA SER A 24 -34.76 -38.86 -14.44
C SER A 24 -33.49 -39.71 -14.53
N ASN A 25 -32.54 -39.27 -15.34
CA ASN A 25 -31.15 -39.68 -15.16
C ASN A 25 -30.67 -39.08 -13.83
N ASN A 26 -30.60 -39.91 -12.82
CA ASN A 26 -29.91 -39.59 -11.57
C ASN A 26 -28.39 -39.52 -11.85
N SER A 27 -27.91 -38.37 -12.30
CA SER A 27 -26.52 -37.98 -12.11
C SER A 27 -26.29 -37.71 -10.61
N PRO A 28 -25.13 -38.07 -10.03
CA PRO A 28 -24.85 -37.77 -8.63
C PRO A 28 -25.00 -36.26 -8.40
N ASN A 29 -25.62 -35.86 -7.30
CA ASN A 29 -25.89 -34.48 -6.89
C ASN A 29 -24.64 -33.61 -7.03
N GLN A 30 -24.45 -32.99 -8.17
CA GLN A 30 -23.49 -31.93 -8.34
C GLN A 30 -24.04 -30.68 -7.60
N LEU A 31 -23.38 -30.25 -6.54
CA LEU A 31 -23.77 -29.05 -5.80
C LEU A 31 -23.78 -27.87 -6.78
N SER A 32 -24.91 -27.16 -6.87
CA SER A 32 -25.01 -25.93 -7.68
C SER A 32 -24.22 -24.80 -7.06
N GLY A 33 -23.86 -23.79 -7.85
CA GLY A 33 -23.24 -22.57 -7.39
C GLY A 33 -24.02 -21.90 -6.24
N LYS A 34 -23.33 -21.11 -5.41
CA LYS A 34 -23.88 -20.49 -4.20
C LYS A 34 -23.56 -19.00 -4.14
N SER A 35 -24.55 -18.20 -3.73
CA SER A 35 -24.37 -16.78 -3.45
C SER A 35 -24.23 -16.51 -1.97
N VAL A 36 -23.48 -15.45 -1.65
CA VAL A 36 -23.34 -14.86 -0.31
C VAL A 36 -23.43 -13.34 -0.42
N LYS A 37 -24.11 -12.70 0.54
CA LYS A 37 -24.28 -11.24 0.58
C LYS A 37 -23.48 -10.62 1.71
N SER A 38 -23.12 -9.34 1.56
CA SER A 38 -22.62 -8.54 2.67
C SER A 38 -23.65 -8.44 3.81
N PRO A 39 -23.21 -8.09 5.04
CA PRO A 39 -24.14 -7.92 6.16
C PRO A 39 -25.28 -6.92 5.89
N ASN A 40 -25.00 -5.81 5.20
CA ASN A 40 -25.99 -4.81 4.79
C ASN A 40 -26.80 -5.21 3.53
N GLY A 41 -26.43 -6.32 2.86
CA GLY A 41 -27.09 -6.85 1.66
C GLY A 41 -26.79 -6.12 0.36
N ASN A 42 -25.92 -5.12 0.34
CA ASN A 42 -25.61 -4.30 -0.84
C ASN A 42 -24.65 -4.99 -1.82
N ILE A 43 -23.76 -5.83 -1.33
CA ILE A 43 -22.82 -6.62 -2.14
C ILE A 43 -23.31 -8.05 -2.18
N GLU A 44 -23.34 -8.63 -3.38
CA GLU A 44 -23.62 -10.04 -3.58
C GLU A 44 -22.51 -10.67 -4.42
N LEU A 45 -21.94 -11.75 -3.89
CA LEU A 45 -20.96 -12.59 -4.57
C LEU A 45 -21.58 -13.93 -4.88
N THR A 46 -21.42 -14.42 -6.11
CA THR A 46 -21.86 -15.76 -6.54
C THR A 46 -20.65 -16.57 -6.99
N PHE A 47 -20.51 -17.77 -6.45
CA PHE A 47 -19.52 -18.76 -6.87
C PHE A 47 -20.20 -19.85 -7.70
N ALA A 48 -19.55 -20.33 -8.77
CA ALA A 48 -20.00 -21.46 -9.57
C ALA A 48 -18.82 -22.25 -10.19
N LEU A 49 -19.08 -23.43 -10.70
CA LEU A 49 -18.18 -24.14 -11.60
C LEU A 49 -18.73 -24.08 -13.02
N THR A 50 -17.83 -23.99 -14.01
CA THR A 50 -18.17 -24.20 -15.42
C THR A 50 -18.41 -25.68 -15.70
N ASP A 51 -18.89 -26.02 -16.90
CA ASP A 51 -19.19 -27.40 -17.30
C ASP A 51 -17.97 -28.34 -17.24
N ASN A 52 -16.75 -27.77 -17.44
CA ASN A 52 -15.48 -28.49 -17.31
C ASN A 52 -14.86 -28.41 -15.91
N GLY A 53 -15.63 -27.91 -14.92
CA GLY A 53 -15.21 -27.85 -13.53
C GLY A 53 -14.20 -26.72 -13.24
N ARG A 54 -14.18 -25.62 -14.01
CA ARG A 54 -13.35 -24.45 -13.72
C ARG A 54 -14.06 -23.55 -12.71
N PRO A 55 -13.41 -23.14 -11.59
CA PRO A 55 -14.01 -22.24 -10.61
C PRO A 55 -14.24 -20.85 -11.19
N THR A 56 -15.39 -20.25 -10.88
CA THR A 56 -15.77 -18.89 -11.30
C THR A 56 -16.42 -18.14 -10.15
N TYR A 57 -16.31 -16.81 -10.17
CA TYR A 57 -17.07 -15.93 -9.30
C TYR A 57 -17.54 -14.69 -10.07
N GLU A 58 -18.57 -14.05 -9.53
CA GLU A 58 -19.06 -12.74 -9.98
C GLU A 58 -19.47 -11.90 -8.77
N MET A 59 -19.49 -10.58 -8.92
CA MET A 59 -19.81 -9.64 -7.85
C MET A 59 -20.71 -8.52 -8.36
N SER A 60 -21.73 -8.17 -7.57
CA SER A 60 -22.58 -7.01 -7.81
C SER A 60 -22.67 -6.11 -6.57
N TYR A 61 -22.93 -4.82 -6.79
CA TYR A 61 -23.18 -3.81 -5.75
C TYR A 61 -24.50 -3.10 -6.01
N LYS A 62 -25.45 -3.20 -5.04
CA LYS A 62 -26.80 -2.63 -5.17
C LYS A 62 -27.49 -3.08 -6.50
N GLY A 63 -27.26 -4.33 -6.90
CA GLY A 63 -27.80 -4.93 -8.13
C GLY A 63 -27.07 -4.53 -9.42
N LYS A 64 -26.04 -3.70 -9.38
CA LYS A 64 -25.19 -3.37 -10.53
C LYS A 64 -24.00 -4.32 -10.59
N ALA A 65 -23.66 -4.85 -11.75
CA ALA A 65 -22.49 -5.69 -11.93
C ALA A 65 -21.20 -4.89 -11.70
N VAL A 66 -20.30 -5.43 -10.89
CA VAL A 66 -18.96 -4.89 -10.62
C VAL A 66 -17.90 -5.76 -11.27
N VAL A 67 -17.90 -7.05 -10.93
CA VAL A 67 -17.07 -8.08 -11.54
C VAL A 67 -17.99 -9.07 -12.24
N LEU A 68 -17.81 -9.21 -13.54
CA LEU A 68 -18.52 -10.21 -14.36
C LEU A 68 -17.94 -11.60 -14.09
N PRO A 69 -18.59 -12.70 -14.53
CA PRO A 69 -18.06 -14.04 -14.34
C PRO A 69 -16.58 -14.15 -14.69
N SER A 70 -15.76 -14.39 -13.68
CA SER A 70 -14.30 -14.37 -13.67
C SER A 70 -13.77 -15.71 -13.19
N HIS A 71 -12.78 -16.25 -13.87
CA HIS A 71 -12.23 -17.57 -13.54
C HIS A 71 -11.16 -17.46 -12.44
N LEU A 72 -10.98 -18.58 -11.75
CA LEU A 72 -9.98 -18.78 -10.71
C LEU A 72 -9.13 -20.01 -11.05
N GLY A 73 -7.89 -20.03 -10.56
CA GLY A 73 -7.00 -21.17 -10.69
C GLY A 73 -5.53 -20.82 -10.72
N LEU A 74 -4.69 -21.87 -10.77
CA LEU A 74 -3.24 -21.78 -10.73
C LEU A 74 -2.63 -22.70 -11.78
N ILE A 75 -1.63 -22.20 -12.51
CA ILE A 75 -0.76 -23.02 -13.37
C ILE A 75 0.47 -23.40 -12.55
N LEU A 76 0.73 -24.70 -12.46
CA LEU A 76 1.86 -25.23 -11.70
C LEU A 76 3.08 -25.47 -12.58
N ALA A 77 4.26 -25.14 -12.05
CA ALA A 77 5.52 -25.42 -12.73
C ALA A 77 5.91 -26.88 -12.52
N LYS A 78 6.50 -27.46 -13.58
CA LYS A 78 7.07 -28.81 -13.49
C LYS A 78 8.39 -28.75 -12.71
N ASP A 79 8.44 -29.41 -11.56
CA ASP A 79 9.69 -29.63 -10.86
C ASP A 79 10.43 -30.85 -11.45
N LYS A 80 11.50 -30.59 -12.18
CA LYS A 80 12.34 -31.66 -12.77
C LYS A 80 13.05 -32.53 -11.75
N HIS A 81 13.08 -32.09 -10.49
CA HIS A 81 13.77 -32.76 -9.39
C HIS A 81 12.81 -33.37 -8.37
N ALA A 82 11.50 -33.08 -8.46
CA ALA A 82 10.52 -33.75 -7.65
C ALA A 82 10.54 -35.26 -7.96
N SER A 83 10.92 -36.04 -6.98
CA SER A 83 10.92 -37.54 -7.07
C SER A 83 9.50 -38.13 -7.15
N ARG A 84 8.49 -37.29 -7.16
CA ARG A 84 7.07 -37.64 -7.27
C ARG A 84 6.48 -36.71 -8.33
N GLY A 85 6.12 -37.26 -9.47
CA GLY A 85 5.67 -36.55 -10.65
C GLY A 85 4.30 -35.89 -10.56
N ASP A 86 4.05 -35.09 -9.53
CA ASP A 86 2.72 -34.72 -9.09
C ASP A 86 2.24 -33.38 -9.64
N ALA A 87 3.08 -32.61 -10.34
CA ALA A 87 2.72 -31.30 -10.84
C ALA A 87 2.43 -31.27 -12.35
N GLU A 88 1.93 -32.36 -12.95
CA GLU A 88 1.57 -32.36 -14.37
C GLU A 88 0.21 -31.73 -14.64
N THR A 89 -0.65 -31.58 -13.62
CA THR A 89 -2.00 -31.08 -13.76
C THR A 89 -2.16 -29.74 -13.04
N ASP A 90 -2.47 -28.70 -13.79
CA ASP A 90 -2.80 -27.38 -13.26
C ASP A 90 -4.03 -27.43 -12.35
N LEU A 91 -4.11 -26.50 -11.41
CA LEU A 91 -5.28 -26.29 -10.56
C LEU A 91 -6.27 -25.32 -11.25
N MET A 92 -6.71 -25.68 -12.44
CA MET A 92 -7.55 -24.84 -13.31
C MET A 92 -8.93 -25.42 -13.57
N GLU A 93 -9.03 -26.72 -13.84
CA GLU A 93 -10.24 -27.40 -14.33
C GLU A 93 -10.41 -28.76 -13.63
N HIS A 94 -11.51 -29.48 -13.97
CA HIS A 94 -11.85 -30.80 -13.44
C HIS A 94 -12.17 -30.83 -11.95
N PHE A 95 -12.56 -29.67 -11.39
CA PHE A 95 -13.02 -29.63 -10.02
C PHE A 95 -14.47 -30.05 -9.87
N THR A 96 -14.76 -30.67 -8.74
CA THR A 96 -16.11 -30.91 -8.22
C THR A 96 -16.25 -30.23 -6.85
N ILE A 97 -17.45 -29.76 -6.53
CA ILE A 97 -17.73 -29.15 -5.22
C ILE A 97 -17.94 -30.27 -4.20
N LYS A 98 -17.08 -30.35 -3.19
CA LYS A 98 -17.15 -31.31 -2.10
C LYS A 98 -18.02 -30.78 -0.96
N SER A 99 -17.85 -29.51 -0.58
CA SER A 99 -18.69 -28.82 0.39
C SER A 99 -18.77 -27.32 0.13
N GLN A 100 -19.83 -26.69 0.66
CA GLN A 100 -20.02 -25.23 0.67
C GLN A 100 -20.52 -24.82 2.05
N GLU A 101 -19.70 -24.13 2.81
CA GLU A 101 -20.00 -23.69 4.16
C GLU A 101 -20.16 -22.18 4.20
N THR A 102 -21.15 -21.71 4.94
CA THR A 102 -21.36 -20.27 5.17
C THR A 102 -21.31 -19.96 6.66
N SER A 103 -20.70 -18.83 7.00
CA SER A 103 -20.64 -18.33 8.37
C SER A 103 -20.76 -16.80 8.37
N THR A 104 -20.96 -16.23 9.56
CA THR A 104 -20.95 -14.80 9.81
C THR A 104 -19.97 -14.53 10.93
N PHE A 105 -19.19 -13.45 10.80
CA PHE A 105 -18.25 -12.99 11.82
C PHE A 105 -18.50 -11.52 12.12
N ASP A 106 -18.44 -11.14 13.39
CA ASP A 106 -18.61 -9.76 13.86
C ASP A 106 -17.80 -9.54 15.14
N GLU A 107 -16.76 -8.76 15.03
CA GLU A 107 -15.96 -8.32 16.17
C GLU A 107 -15.60 -6.82 16.05
N THR A 108 -15.19 -6.21 17.14
CA THR A 108 -14.56 -4.90 17.15
C THR A 108 -13.18 -5.03 17.80
N TRP A 109 -12.17 -4.47 17.17
CA TRP A 109 -10.80 -4.48 17.67
C TRP A 109 -10.21 -3.07 17.71
N GLU A 110 -9.16 -2.88 18.49
CA GLU A 110 -8.46 -1.59 18.63
C GLU A 110 -7.06 -1.73 18.02
N PRO A 111 -6.67 -0.89 17.04
CA PRO A 111 -5.31 -0.86 16.52
C PRO A 111 -4.37 -0.24 17.55
N VAL A 112 -3.09 -0.65 17.54
CA VAL A 112 -2.04 -0.06 18.39
C VAL A 112 -1.87 1.43 18.08
N TRP A 113 -1.94 1.77 16.81
CA TRP A 113 -2.01 3.11 16.24
C TRP A 113 -2.87 3.08 14.98
N GLY A 114 -3.44 4.20 14.57
CA GLY A 114 -4.27 4.20 13.38
C GLY A 114 -5.04 5.48 13.12
N GLU A 115 -5.90 5.41 12.13
CA GLU A 115 -6.80 6.50 11.75
C GLU A 115 -8.06 6.55 12.61
N THR A 116 -8.34 5.50 13.38
CA THR A 116 -9.52 5.36 14.23
C THR A 116 -9.21 4.48 15.43
N LYS A 117 -9.84 4.76 16.56
CA LYS A 117 -9.66 4.02 17.80
C LYS A 117 -10.18 2.60 17.71
N THR A 118 -11.29 2.39 17.01
CA THR A 118 -11.96 1.09 16.94
C THR A 118 -12.29 0.74 15.50
N ILE A 119 -12.06 -0.52 15.12
CA ILE A 119 -12.37 -1.05 13.79
C ILE A 119 -13.31 -2.23 13.95
N ARG A 120 -14.46 -2.20 13.26
CA ARG A 120 -15.37 -3.33 13.18
C ARG A 120 -14.92 -4.27 12.06
N ASN A 121 -14.81 -5.56 12.37
CA ASN A 121 -14.54 -6.63 11.43
C ASN A 121 -15.83 -7.47 11.29
N HIS A 122 -16.66 -7.14 10.29
CA HIS A 122 -17.98 -7.74 10.11
C HIS A 122 -18.16 -8.20 8.67
N TYR A 123 -18.31 -9.50 8.48
CA TYR A 123 -18.47 -10.11 7.16
C TYR A 123 -19.35 -11.37 7.20
N ASN A 124 -19.88 -11.74 6.04
CA ASN A 124 -20.38 -13.05 5.76
C ASN A 124 -19.37 -13.83 4.94
N GLU A 125 -19.17 -15.10 5.23
CA GLU A 125 -18.15 -15.95 4.61
C GLU A 125 -18.80 -17.10 3.83
N LEU A 126 -18.21 -17.43 2.69
CA LEU A 126 -18.45 -18.65 1.94
C LEU A 126 -17.12 -19.39 1.74
N ALA A 127 -16.99 -20.59 2.30
CA ALA A 127 -15.87 -21.48 2.06
C ALA A 127 -16.32 -22.62 1.13
N VAL A 128 -15.68 -22.74 -0.03
CA VAL A 128 -15.97 -23.77 -1.03
C VAL A 128 -14.81 -24.75 -1.08
N THR A 129 -15.05 -25.98 -0.62
CA THR A 129 -14.07 -27.07 -0.75
C THR A 129 -14.26 -27.73 -2.12
N LEU A 130 -13.19 -27.75 -2.89
CA LEU A 130 -13.13 -28.33 -4.24
C LEU A 130 -12.19 -29.53 -4.23
N GLU A 131 -12.57 -30.55 -4.99
CA GLU A 131 -11.76 -31.75 -5.22
C GLU A 131 -11.51 -31.92 -6.71
N GLN A 132 -10.24 -32.03 -7.10
CA GLN A 132 -9.82 -32.24 -8.49
C GLN A 132 -9.43 -33.71 -8.69
N ASP A 133 -10.07 -34.38 -9.63
CA ASP A 133 -9.79 -35.76 -10.03
C ASP A 133 -9.73 -36.76 -8.86
N THR A 134 -10.52 -36.52 -7.80
CA THR A 134 -10.59 -37.30 -6.55
C THR A 134 -9.32 -37.37 -5.71
N ALA A 135 -8.32 -36.53 -6.00
CA ALA A 135 -7.00 -36.61 -5.37
C ALA A 135 -6.56 -35.33 -4.66
N ARG A 136 -6.79 -34.16 -5.29
CA ARG A 136 -6.28 -32.88 -4.77
C ARG A 136 -7.43 -31.99 -4.27
N THR A 137 -7.29 -31.52 -3.06
CA THR A 137 -8.29 -30.66 -2.41
C THR A 137 -7.74 -29.24 -2.29
N ILE A 138 -8.57 -28.27 -2.68
CA ILE A 138 -8.34 -26.83 -2.40
C ILE A 138 -9.60 -26.24 -1.77
N VAL A 139 -9.43 -25.19 -0.99
CA VAL A 139 -10.55 -24.39 -0.49
C VAL A 139 -10.43 -23.00 -1.09
N ILE A 140 -11.52 -22.49 -1.67
CA ILE A 140 -11.61 -21.07 -2.03
C ILE A 140 -12.52 -20.44 -0.99
N ARG A 141 -11.94 -19.49 -0.25
CA ARG A 141 -12.62 -18.77 0.82
C ARG A 141 -12.94 -17.37 0.40
N PHE A 142 -14.20 -16.97 0.49
CA PHE A 142 -14.71 -15.64 0.21
C PHE A 142 -15.21 -15.00 1.50
N ARG A 143 -14.79 -13.77 1.79
CA ARG A 143 -15.36 -12.89 2.82
C ARG A 143 -15.99 -11.69 2.16
N VAL A 144 -17.26 -11.44 2.45
CA VAL A 144 -18.05 -10.36 1.87
C VAL A 144 -18.38 -9.36 2.96
N TYR A 145 -17.76 -8.19 2.87
CA TYR A 145 -17.91 -7.04 3.75
C TYR A 145 -18.90 -6.04 3.14
N ASP A 146 -19.25 -4.99 3.89
CA ASP A 146 -20.14 -3.93 3.40
C ASP A 146 -19.47 -2.99 2.38
N ASP A 147 -18.14 -2.97 2.35
CA ASP A 147 -17.28 -2.13 1.51
C ASP A 147 -16.51 -2.91 0.41
N GLY A 148 -16.65 -4.25 0.38
CA GLY A 148 -15.96 -5.06 -0.64
C GLY A 148 -15.92 -6.55 -0.33
N ILE A 149 -15.08 -7.24 -1.09
CA ILE A 149 -14.83 -8.67 -0.92
C ILE A 149 -13.33 -8.95 -0.78
N GLY A 150 -13.01 -10.02 -0.05
CA GLY A 150 -11.71 -10.67 -0.09
C GLY A 150 -11.87 -12.15 -0.38
N PHE A 151 -10.98 -12.73 -1.18
CA PHE A 151 -10.93 -14.18 -1.39
C PHE A 151 -9.50 -14.67 -1.52
N ARG A 152 -9.28 -15.95 -1.16
CA ARG A 152 -7.99 -16.60 -1.26
C ARG A 152 -8.12 -18.09 -1.54
N TYR A 153 -7.02 -18.70 -1.95
CA TYR A 153 -6.87 -20.14 -2.05
C TYR A 153 -6.22 -20.67 -0.77
N GLU A 154 -6.78 -21.76 -0.24
CA GLU A 154 -6.22 -22.49 0.89
C GLU A 154 -5.93 -23.93 0.49
N PHE A 155 -4.78 -24.44 0.86
CA PHE A 155 -4.30 -25.77 0.50
C PHE A 155 -4.13 -26.57 1.80
N PRO A 156 -5.11 -27.42 2.16
CA PRO A 156 -5.00 -28.26 3.35
C PRO A 156 -3.88 -29.28 3.18
N GLN A 157 -3.35 -29.74 4.31
CA GLN A 157 -2.35 -30.81 4.28
C GLN A 157 -2.90 -32.05 3.60
N GLN A 158 -2.23 -32.54 2.59
CA GLN A 158 -2.65 -33.67 1.75
C GLN A 158 -1.45 -34.33 1.08
N LYS A 159 -1.62 -35.58 0.66
CA LYS A 159 -0.52 -36.38 0.09
C LYS A 159 -0.18 -35.96 -1.35
N ASP A 160 -1.20 -35.71 -2.17
CA ASP A 160 -1.03 -35.53 -3.61
C ASP A 160 -0.82 -34.05 -4.04
N LEU A 161 -0.75 -33.15 -3.07
CA LEU A 161 -0.33 -31.76 -3.24
C LEU A 161 0.38 -31.30 -1.96
N ASN A 162 1.59 -31.80 -1.71
CA ASN A 162 2.35 -31.49 -0.48
C ASN A 162 3.33 -30.33 -0.69
N TYR A 163 4.09 -30.35 -1.78
CA TYR A 163 4.97 -29.28 -2.23
C TYR A 163 4.71 -29.01 -3.69
N PHE A 164 4.56 -27.75 -4.06
CA PHE A 164 4.32 -27.37 -5.44
C PHE A 164 4.87 -25.98 -5.75
N LEU A 165 5.15 -25.75 -7.03
CA LEU A 165 5.68 -24.50 -7.55
C LEU A 165 4.60 -23.82 -8.40
N ILE A 166 4.35 -22.55 -8.13
CA ILE A 166 3.42 -21.74 -8.91
C ILE A 166 4.17 -21.11 -10.08
N GLN A 167 3.70 -21.38 -11.29
CA GLN A 167 4.14 -20.71 -12.49
C GLN A 167 3.33 -19.43 -12.73
N GLU A 168 1.98 -19.53 -12.65
CA GLU A 168 1.08 -18.39 -12.80
C GLU A 168 -0.15 -18.56 -11.89
N GLU A 169 -0.62 -17.44 -11.34
CA GLU A 169 -1.94 -17.35 -10.74
C GLU A 169 -2.90 -16.74 -11.78
N MET A 170 -3.92 -17.51 -12.15
CA MET A 170 -4.88 -17.16 -13.21
C MET A 170 -6.19 -16.60 -12.63
N THR A 171 -6.06 -15.80 -11.57
CA THR A 171 -7.20 -15.09 -10.97
C THR A 171 -7.62 -13.94 -11.87
N GLU A 172 -8.88 -13.99 -12.33
CA GLU A 172 -9.46 -12.99 -13.23
C GLU A 172 -10.32 -11.97 -12.45
N PHE A 173 -10.35 -10.72 -12.98
CA PHE A 173 -11.23 -9.64 -12.55
C PHE A 173 -11.86 -9.02 -13.81
N ALA A 174 -12.96 -9.59 -14.31
CA ALA A 174 -13.63 -9.13 -15.51
C ALA A 174 -14.50 -7.91 -15.20
N MET A 175 -14.04 -6.72 -15.56
CA MET A 175 -14.75 -5.47 -15.28
C MET A 175 -16.02 -5.34 -16.13
N ALA A 176 -17.07 -4.77 -15.51
CA ALA A 176 -18.37 -4.58 -16.15
C ALA A 176 -18.37 -3.55 -17.29
N GLY A 177 -17.25 -2.84 -17.53
CA GLY A 177 -17.15 -1.84 -18.59
C GLY A 177 -15.77 -1.25 -18.76
N ASN A 178 -15.65 -0.31 -19.71
CA ASN A 178 -14.44 0.46 -19.97
C ASN A 178 -14.32 1.62 -18.96
N HIS A 179 -13.93 1.27 -17.73
CA HIS A 179 -13.84 2.23 -16.62
C HIS A 179 -12.74 3.27 -16.83
N THR A 180 -12.83 4.41 -16.15
CA THR A 180 -11.68 5.28 -15.92
C THR A 180 -10.82 4.63 -14.83
N ALA A 181 -9.52 4.54 -15.04
CA ALA A 181 -8.57 3.96 -14.11
C ALA A 181 -7.45 4.95 -13.79
N TRP A 182 -7.03 4.96 -12.53
CA TRP A 182 -5.80 5.57 -12.05
C TRP A 182 -4.80 4.45 -11.79
N TRP A 183 -3.73 4.41 -12.58
CA TRP A 183 -2.84 3.27 -12.65
C TRP A 183 -1.37 3.66 -12.76
N LEU A 184 -0.50 2.79 -12.27
CA LEU A 184 0.94 2.85 -12.46
C LEU A 184 1.37 1.76 -13.45
N PRO A 185 2.43 1.98 -14.26
CA PRO A 185 3.03 0.93 -15.08
C PRO A 185 3.42 -0.28 -14.23
N GLY A 186 3.15 -1.48 -14.73
CA GLY A 186 3.48 -2.74 -14.07
C GLY A 186 4.95 -3.08 -14.21
N ASP A 187 5.73 -2.85 -13.18
CA ASP A 187 7.09 -3.32 -13.01
C ASP A 187 7.23 -4.15 -11.73
N TYR A 188 8.42 -4.67 -11.45
CA TYR A 188 8.65 -5.49 -10.25
C TYR A 188 9.41 -4.75 -9.16
N ASP A 189 9.45 -3.44 -9.25
CA ASP A 189 10.21 -2.56 -8.36
C ASP A 189 9.29 -1.63 -7.55
N THR A 190 9.77 -0.46 -7.18
CA THR A 190 9.39 0.35 -6.04
C THR A 190 8.15 1.23 -6.21
N GLN A 191 7.41 1.18 -7.31
CA GLN A 191 6.24 2.02 -7.61
C GLN A 191 6.51 3.54 -7.69
N GLU A 192 7.73 3.96 -7.91
CA GLU A 192 8.14 5.37 -7.90
C GLU A 192 7.85 6.08 -9.23
N GLN A 193 6.66 5.86 -9.76
CA GLN A 193 6.19 6.45 -11.00
C GLN A 193 5.00 7.37 -10.78
N GLU A 194 4.73 8.24 -11.77
CA GLU A 194 3.53 9.08 -11.76
C GLU A 194 2.29 8.29 -12.17
N THR A 195 1.24 8.41 -11.37
CA THR A 195 -0.06 7.80 -11.69
C THR A 195 -0.62 8.35 -12.98
N GLN A 196 -1.10 7.49 -13.84
CA GLN A 196 -1.80 7.81 -15.08
C GLN A 196 -3.31 7.69 -14.88
N GLN A 197 -4.07 8.57 -15.55
CA GLN A 197 -5.52 8.51 -15.61
C GLN A 197 -5.97 8.29 -17.04
N THR A 198 -6.59 7.13 -17.33
CA THR A 198 -7.10 6.80 -18.67
C THR A 198 -8.33 5.89 -18.59
N LYS A 199 -8.98 5.66 -19.72
CA LYS A 199 -9.88 4.51 -19.86
C LYS A 199 -9.06 3.21 -19.93
N LEU A 200 -9.66 2.07 -19.52
CA LEU A 200 -9.00 0.77 -19.63
C LEU A 200 -8.51 0.48 -21.05
N SER A 201 -9.31 0.84 -22.07
CA SER A 201 -8.95 0.67 -23.49
C SER A 201 -7.74 1.48 -23.95
N GLU A 202 -7.28 2.46 -23.17
CA GLU A 202 -6.23 3.40 -23.52
C GLU A 202 -4.89 3.06 -22.85
N ILE A 203 -4.87 2.16 -21.85
CA ILE A 203 -3.67 1.80 -21.08
C ILE A 203 -2.51 1.41 -21.99
N ARG A 204 -2.73 0.51 -22.96
CA ARG A 204 -1.70 0.08 -23.92
C ARG A 204 -1.09 1.26 -24.69
N GLY A 205 -1.92 2.16 -25.16
CA GLY A 205 -1.46 3.33 -25.92
C GLY A 205 -0.65 4.31 -25.10
N ARG A 206 -0.97 4.42 -23.80
CA ARG A 206 -0.34 5.35 -22.86
C ARG A 206 0.93 4.79 -22.23
N MET A 207 1.08 3.47 -22.15
CA MET A 207 2.15 2.80 -21.39
C MET A 207 3.54 3.35 -21.69
N LYS A 208 3.89 3.53 -22.97
CA LYS A 208 5.23 4.01 -23.38
C LYS A 208 5.57 5.41 -22.83
N GLU A 209 4.56 6.28 -22.71
CA GLU A 209 4.74 7.63 -22.19
C GLU A 209 4.67 7.65 -20.65
N ALA A 210 3.99 6.67 -20.05
CA ALA A 210 3.82 6.56 -18.62
C ALA A 210 5.08 6.13 -17.88
N VAL A 211 5.98 5.39 -18.58
CA VAL A 211 7.22 4.90 -17.96
C VAL A 211 8.17 6.06 -17.72
N ASN A 212 8.52 6.29 -16.45
CA ASN A 212 9.48 7.31 -16.06
C ASN A 212 10.92 6.82 -16.25
N TRP A 213 11.62 7.40 -17.20
CA TRP A 213 13.02 7.06 -17.53
C TRP A 213 14.03 7.53 -16.45
N GLY A 214 13.59 8.31 -15.46
CA GLY A 214 14.45 8.75 -14.36
C GLY A 214 14.69 7.68 -13.30
N ASN A 215 13.89 6.60 -13.28
CA ASN A 215 14.10 5.46 -12.40
C ASN A 215 14.82 4.33 -13.15
N SER A 216 16.01 3.92 -12.67
CA SER A 216 16.92 3.00 -13.37
C SER A 216 16.42 1.56 -13.47
N SER A 217 15.44 1.16 -12.65
CA SER A 217 14.95 -0.22 -12.53
C SER A 217 13.66 -0.50 -13.31
N VAL A 218 13.17 0.44 -14.10
CA VAL A 218 11.85 0.35 -14.71
C VAL A 218 11.82 -0.54 -15.96
N ALA A 219 11.60 -1.81 -15.78
CA ALA A 219 11.23 -2.74 -16.85
C ALA A 219 9.78 -3.18 -16.66
N VAL A 220 8.85 -2.56 -17.38
CA VAL A 220 7.45 -3.02 -17.37
C VAL A 220 7.34 -4.45 -17.93
N PHE A 221 6.56 -5.29 -17.28
CA PHE A 221 6.43 -6.69 -17.69
C PHE A 221 5.52 -6.87 -18.91
N SER A 222 4.62 -5.92 -19.19
CA SER A 222 3.77 -5.94 -20.39
C SER A 222 3.28 -4.54 -20.78
N GLU A 223 2.76 -4.39 -22.01
CA GLU A 223 2.17 -3.13 -22.49
C GLU A 223 0.82 -2.80 -21.83
N THR A 224 0.23 -3.74 -21.08
CA THR A 224 -1.03 -3.60 -20.39
C THR A 224 -0.94 -4.00 -18.91
N GLY A 225 0.30 -4.19 -18.42
CA GLY A 225 0.58 -4.49 -17.03
C GLY A 225 0.45 -3.26 -16.15
N VAL A 226 -0.25 -3.39 -15.01
CA VAL A 226 -0.44 -2.31 -14.05
C VAL A 226 -0.18 -2.79 -12.62
N GLN A 227 0.19 -1.85 -11.76
CA GLN A 227 0.35 -2.11 -10.33
C GLN A 227 -1.00 -2.27 -9.62
N THR A 228 -1.00 -2.92 -8.45
CA THR A 228 -2.03 -2.76 -7.43
C THR A 228 -1.49 -1.81 -6.34
N SER A 229 -2.28 -1.09 -5.60
CA SER A 229 -3.73 -0.95 -5.63
C SER A 229 -4.18 -0.18 -6.88
N LEU A 230 -5.15 -0.73 -7.60
CA LEU A 230 -5.70 -0.13 -8.82
C LEU A 230 -7.04 0.52 -8.54
N GLN A 231 -7.10 1.86 -8.59
CA GLN A 231 -8.34 2.63 -8.41
C GLN A 231 -9.03 2.83 -9.76
N MET A 232 -10.35 2.62 -9.78
CA MET A 232 -11.19 2.83 -10.97
C MET A 232 -12.48 3.58 -10.62
N LYS A 233 -13.10 4.18 -11.65
CA LYS A 233 -14.45 4.75 -11.58
C LYS A 233 -15.26 4.30 -12.80
N SER A 234 -16.40 3.69 -12.56
CA SER A 234 -17.31 3.27 -13.62
C SER A 234 -18.09 4.45 -14.21
N SER A 235 -18.66 4.25 -15.40
CA SER A 235 -19.46 5.31 -16.05
C SER A 235 -20.76 5.65 -15.32
N ASP A 236 -21.24 4.76 -14.46
CA ASP A 236 -22.44 4.92 -13.64
C ASP A 236 -22.12 5.30 -12.19
N GLY A 237 -20.90 5.74 -11.93
CA GLY A 237 -20.46 6.42 -10.71
C GLY A 237 -19.97 5.52 -9.59
N LEU A 238 -19.73 4.23 -9.81
CA LEU A 238 -19.11 3.36 -8.81
C LEU A 238 -17.60 3.56 -8.76
N TYR A 239 -17.05 3.70 -7.57
CA TYR A 239 -15.63 3.61 -7.30
C TYR A 239 -15.28 2.16 -7.00
N ILE A 240 -14.22 1.65 -7.62
CA ILE A 240 -13.80 0.25 -7.54
C ILE A 240 -12.30 0.22 -7.32
N ASN A 241 -11.83 -0.59 -6.38
CA ASN A 241 -10.40 -0.77 -6.14
C ASN A 241 -10.04 -2.26 -6.11
N ILE A 242 -9.01 -2.64 -6.85
CA ILE A 242 -8.45 -3.99 -6.83
C ILE A 242 -7.11 -3.96 -6.12
N HIS A 243 -6.98 -4.78 -5.07
CA HIS A 243 -5.75 -4.89 -4.30
C HIS A 243 -5.57 -6.31 -3.74
N GLU A 244 -4.63 -6.46 -2.81
CA GLU A 244 -4.37 -7.69 -2.05
C GLU A 244 -4.17 -7.39 -0.57
N ALA A 245 -4.40 -8.39 0.28
CA ALA A 245 -4.17 -8.26 1.72
C ALA A 245 -3.38 -9.45 2.26
N ALA A 246 -2.64 -9.24 3.35
CA ALA A 246 -1.84 -10.25 4.04
C ALA A 246 -0.83 -10.96 3.13
N CYS A 247 -0.06 -10.21 2.33
CA CYS A 247 0.97 -10.75 1.46
C CYS A 247 2.19 -11.22 2.28
N ALA A 248 2.11 -12.45 2.76
CA ALA A 248 3.18 -13.14 3.48
C ALA A 248 3.44 -14.49 2.83
N ASP A 249 4.73 -14.86 2.71
CA ASP A 249 5.21 -16.11 2.08
C ASP A 249 4.63 -16.34 0.67
N TYR A 250 4.49 -15.26 -0.09
CA TYR A 250 3.95 -15.26 -1.44
C TYR A 250 4.49 -14.07 -2.25
N ALA A 251 4.48 -14.18 -3.59
CA ALA A 251 4.83 -13.07 -4.45
C ALA A 251 3.70 -12.03 -4.53
N THR A 252 4.07 -10.78 -4.66
CA THR A 252 3.13 -9.65 -4.78
C THR A 252 2.38 -9.70 -6.12
N MET A 253 1.09 -9.37 -6.08
CA MET A 253 0.21 -9.35 -7.25
C MET A 253 0.28 -8.03 -8.01
N HIS A 254 0.53 -8.11 -9.30
CA HIS A 254 0.24 -7.10 -10.31
C HIS A 254 -0.96 -7.58 -11.15
N LEU A 255 -1.39 -6.77 -12.09
CA LEU A 255 -2.51 -7.07 -12.97
C LEU A 255 -2.10 -6.89 -14.43
N GLU A 256 -2.45 -7.84 -15.30
CA GLU A 256 -2.35 -7.67 -16.74
C GLU A 256 -3.74 -7.53 -17.36
N LEU A 257 -3.99 -6.41 -18.04
CA LEU A 257 -5.26 -6.17 -18.70
C LEU A 257 -5.33 -6.89 -20.05
N VAL A 258 -6.34 -7.73 -20.21
CA VAL A 258 -6.76 -8.23 -21.53
C VAL A 258 -7.55 -7.12 -22.23
N ASP A 259 -6.99 -6.57 -23.29
CA ASP A 259 -7.66 -5.63 -24.17
C ASP A 259 -8.01 -6.31 -25.52
N GLY A 260 -8.70 -5.62 -26.41
CA GLY A 260 -9.07 -6.18 -27.72
C GLY A 260 -7.90 -6.53 -28.64
N LYS A 261 -6.65 -6.17 -28.25
CA LYS A 261 -5.42 -6.44 -29.01
C LYS A 261 -4.53 -7.51 -28.36
N THR A 262 -4.85 -7.91 -27.12
CA THR A 262 -4.10 -8.96 -26.40
C THR A 262 -4.22 -10.28 -27.16
N LYS A 263 -3.09 -10.91 -27.49
CA LYS A 263 -3.04 -12.21 -28.17
C LYS A 263 -2.65 -13.35 -27.24
N ALA A 264 -1.91 -13.02 -26.16
CA ALA A 264 -1.48 -13.95 -25.12
C ALA A 264 -1.17 -13.14 -23.86
N LEU A 265 -1.29 -13.76 -22.69
CA LEU A 265 -0.82 -13.20 -21.43
C LEU A 265 0.71 -13.32 -21.34
N THR A 266 1.33 -12.39 -20.63
CA THR A 266 2.78 -12.39 -20.44
C THR A 266 3.17 -13.43 -19.41
N THR A 267 3.90 -14.45 -19.83
CA THR A 267 4.52 -15.42 -18.94
C THR A 267 6.03 -15.20 -19.02
N LYS A 268 6.67 -14.73 -17.94
CA LYS A 268 8.13 -14.67 -17.85
C LYS A 268 8.68 -15.93 -17.21
N LEU A 269 9.33 -16.77 -18.00
CA LEU A 269 10.25 -17.78 -17.51
C LEU A 269 11.66 -17.15 -17.53
N GLY A 270 12.20 -16.84 -16.36
CA GLY A 270 13.59 -16.53 -16.07
C GLY A 270 14.36 -15.55 -16.94
N GLY A 271 14.95 -14.55 -16.32
CA GLY A 271 16.11 -13.82 -16.83
C GLY A 271 15.83 -12.70 -17.83
N GLY A 272 15.67 -11.49 -17.36
CA GLY A 272 16.21 -10.25 -17.95
C GLY A 272 15.85 -9.85 -19.38
N SER A 273 14.94 -10.50 -20.08
CA SER A 273 14.55 -10.09 -21.43
C SER A 273 13.04 -9.83 -21.49
N ASN A 274 12.67 -8.71 -22.11
CA ASN A 274 11.30 -8.30 -22.43
C ASN A 274 10.65 -9.23 -23.50
N ALA A 275 10.92 -10.53 -23.45
CA ALA A 275 10.38 -11.48 -24.42
C ALA A 275 8.98 -11.91 -23.99
N TYR A 276 7.98 -11.45 -24.71
CA TYR A 276 6.68 -12.08 -24.78
C TYR A 276 6.89 -13.57 -25.08
N THR A 277 6.69 -14.41 -24.11
CA THR A 277 6.49 -15.83 -24.36
C THR A 277 5.00 -16.07 -24.50
N PRO A 278 4.51 -16.49 -25.68
CA PRO A 278 3.12 -16.94 -25.80
C PRO A 278 2.90 -18.05 -24.78
N ASN A 279 1.66 -18.11 -24.26
CA ASN A 279 1.16 -19.17 -23.41
C ASN A 279 1.91 -20.51 -23.67
N PRO A 280 2.50 -21.15 -22.64
CA PRO A 280 3.29 -22.36 -22.84
C PRO A 280 2.54 -23.33 -23.77
N LYS A 281 3.25 -23.92 -24.73
CA LYS A 281 2.64 -24.91 -25.63
C LYS A 281 1.92 -25.97 -24.79
N GLY A 282 0.58 -25.91 -24.81
CA GLY A 282 -0.26 -26.87 -24.08
C GLY A 282 -1.28 -26.30 -23.12
N SER A 283 -1.23 -25.03 -22.70
CA SER A 283 -2.35 -24.46 -21.96
C SER A 283 -3.48 -24.14 -22.93
N SER A 284 -4.56 -24.90 -22.83
CA SER A 284 -5.76 -24.77 -23.68
C SER A 284 -6.74 -23.69 -23.16
N TYR A 285 -6.30 -22.86 -22.19
CA TYR A 285 -7.18 -21.88 -21.58
C TYR A 285 -7.39 -20.69 -22.52
N PRO A 286 -8.64 -20.40 -22.92
CA PRO A 286 -8.93 -19.27 -23.77
C PRO A 286 -8.60 -17.95 -23.05
N LEU A 287 -8.17 -16.93 -23.82
CA LEU A 287 -8.03 -15.59 -23.29
C LEU A 287 -9.37 -15.09 -22.73
N PRO A 288 -9.36 -14.41 -21.58
CA PRO A 288 -10.54 -13.73 -21.09
C PRO A 288 -11.07 -12.67 -22.05
N LYS A 289 -12.30 -12.21 -21.83
CA LYS A 289 -12.90 -11.12 -22.59
C LYS A 289 -12.13 -9.80 -22.36
N PRO A 290 -12.20 -8.85 -23.32
CA PRO A 290 -11.65 -7.50 -23.11
C PRO A 290 -12.18 -6.85 -21.82
N TYR A 291 -11.32 -6.05 -21.18
CA TYR A 291 -11.49 -5.41 -19.87
C TYR A 291 -11.47 -6.40 -18.69
N THR A 292 -10.86 -7.56 -18.87
CA THR A 292 -10.52 -8.46 -17.78
C THR A 292 -9.09 -8.25 -17.36
N PHE A 293 -8.85 -7.96 -16.08
CA PHE A 293 -7.54 -8.07 -15.48
C PHE A 293 -7.29 -9.52 -15.06
N VAL A 294 -6.05 -9.96 -15.26
CA VAL A 294 -5.56 -11.25 -14.77
C VAL A 294 -4.41 -10.99 -13.83
N SER A 295 -4.40 -11.69 -12.70
CA SER A 295 -3.29 -11.64 -11.75
C SER A 295 -1.96 -11.94 -12.45
N HIS A 296 -0.95 -11.14 -12.16
CA HIS A 296 0.42 -11.34 -12.61
C HIS A 296 1.35 -11.21 -11.42
N LEU A 297 1.90 -12.33 -10.97
CA LEU A 297 2.79 -12.35 -9.81
C LEU A 297 4.22 -12.00 -10.19
N THR A 298 4.95 -11.38 -9.25
CA THR A 298 6.37 -11.12 -9.41
C THR A 298 7.17 -12.42 -9.43
N PRO A 299 7.97 -12.69 -10.46
CA PRO A 299 8.81 -13.87 -10.51
C PRO A 299 10.02 -13.74 -9.57
N ASP A 300 10.56 -14.88 -9.17
CA ASP A 300 11.91 -14.97 -8.61
C ASP A 300 12.98 -15.03 -9.72
N ALA A 301 14.26 -15.18 -9.34
CA ALA A 301 15.39 -15.29 -10.26
C ALA A 301 15.29 -16.48 -11.24
N THR A 302 14.47 -17.48 -10.94
CA THR A 302 14.25 -18.67 -11.81
C THR A 302 13.00 -18.52 -12.69
N GLY A 303 12.23 -17.49 -12.49
CA GLY A 303 10.96 -17.22 -13.15
C GLY A 303 9.74 -17.83 -12.49
N LEU A 304 9.91 -18.48 -11.34
CA LEU A 304 8.79 -19.02 -10.54
C LEU A 304 8.11 -17.89 -9.76
N LYS A 305 6.81 -18.06 -9.51
CA LYS A 305 5.98 -17.09 -8.83
C LYS A 305 5.72 -17.45 -7.36
N GLY A 306 6.01 -18.67 -6.96
CA GLY A 306 5.88 -19.13 -5.59
C GLY A 306 6.30 -20.58 -5.41
N ALA A 307 6.87 -20.86 -4.24
CA ALA A 307 7.19 -22.19 -3.75
C ALA A 307 6.34 -22.46 -2.51
N MET A 308 5.42 -23.41 -2.61
CA MET A 308 4.39 -23.64 -1.60
C MET A 308 4.52 -25.01 -0.97
N GLN A 309 4.26 -25.10 0.34
CA GLN A 309 4.21 -26.35 1.08
C GLN A 309 2.94 -26.39 1.94
N THR A 310 2.13 -27.43 1.77
CA THR A 310 0.88 -27.57 2.52
C THR A 310 1.10 -27.99 3.97
N PRO A 311 0.28 -27.52 4.94
CA PRO A 311 -0.84 -26.59 4.73
C PRO A 311 -0.36 -25.16 4.47
N CYS A 312 -0.96 -24.48 3.50
CA CYS A 312 -0.61 -23.11 3.15
C CYS A 312 -1.79 -22.38 2.53
N GLU A 313 -1.65 -21.06 2.35
CA GLU A 313 -2.66 -20.20 1.78
C GLU A 313 -2.02 -19.08 0.95
N THR A 314 -2.76 -18.52 0.00
CA THR A 314 -2.33 -17.32 -0.71
C THR A 314 -2.73 -16.06 0.06
N PRO A 315 -2.15 -14.90 -0.25
CA PRO A 315 -2.74 -13.63 0.14
C PRO A 315 -4.20 -13.49 -0.32
N TRP A 316 -4.95 -12.63 0.33
CA TRP A 316 -6.29 -12.29 -0.10
C TRP A 316 -6.25 -11.41 -1.35
N ARG A 317 -7.07 -11.75 -2.34
CA ARG A 317 -7.38 -10.87 -3.48
C ARG A 317 -8.61 -10.06 -3.11
N THR A 318 -8.58 -8.74 -3.32
CA THR A 318 -9.63 -7.85 -2.84
C THR A 318 -10.26 -7.03 -3.96
N VAL A 319 -11.56 -6.79 -3.85
CA VAL A 319 -12.30 -5.84 -4.68
C VAL A 319 -13.15 -4.99 -3.73
N MET A 320 -12.78 -3.72 -3.56
CA MET A 320 -13.60 -2.74 -2.86
C MET A 320 -14.54 -2.03 -3.83
N VAL A 321 -15.73 -1.64 -3.36
CA VAL A 321 -16.71 -0.91 -4.17
C VAL A 321 -17.60 -0.01 -3.32
N SER A 322 -17.82 1.21 -3.79
CA SER A 322 -18.83 2.14 -3.26
C SER A 322 -19.35 3.08 -4.34
N ASP A 323 -20.48 3.73 -4.08
CA ASP A 323 -20.99 4.87 -4.84
C ASP A 323 -20.57 6.24 -4.23
N ASP A 324 -19.72 6.22 -3.22
CA ASP A 324 -19.11 7.40 -2.59
C ASP A 324 -17.58 7.22 -2.52
N ALA A 325 -16.83 8.18 -3.04
CA ALA A 325 -15.36 8.15 -3.02
C ALA A 325 -14.78 8.13 -1.60
N ARG A 326 -15.47 8.73 -0.63
CA ARG A 326 -15.04 8.81 0.77
C ARG A 326 -14.99 7.43 1.45
N ASP A 327 -15.87 6.53 1.03
CA ASP A 327 -15.91 5.16 1.56
C ASP A 327 -14.67 4.35 1.15
N MET A 328 -14.08 4.67 -0.02
CA MET A 328 -12.82 4.05 -0.45
C MET A 328 -11.67 4.41 0.48
N LEU A 329 -11.67 5.65 1.01
CA LEU A 329 -10.63 6.15 1.93
C LEU A 329 -10.83 5.68 3.37
N SER A 330 -12.08 5.46 3.79
CA SER A 330 -12.42 5.02 5.14
C SER A 330 -12.49 3.49 5.31
N SER A 331 -12.31 2.73 4.22
CA SER A 331 -12.36 1.28 4.24
C SER A 331 -11.26 0.67 5.11
N ASN A 332 -11.63 -0.29 5.94
CA ASN A 332 -10.71 -1.10 6.73
C ASN A 332 -10.63 -2.56 6.22
N LEU A 333 -11.13 -2.83 5.01
CA LEU A 333 -11.19 -4.18 4.45
C LEU A 333 -9.82 -4.85 4.43
N ILE A 334 -8.79 -4.14 3.97
CA ILE A 334 -7.43 -4.70 3.87
C ILE A 334 -6.88 -5.05 5.27
N LEU A 335 -7.07 -4.18 6.26
CA LEU A 335 -6.66 -4.46 7.65
C LEU A 335 -7.43 -5.65 8.22
N ASN A 336 -8.75 -5.70 8.00
CA ASN A 336 -9.62 -6.74 8.54
C ASN A 336 -9.34 -8.14 7.98
N LEU A 337 -8.75 -8.24 6.80
CA LEU A 337 -8.32 -9.51 6.19
C LEU A 337 -6.98 -10.03 6.74
N ASN A 338 -6.27 -9.23 7.55
CA ASN A 338 -5.03 -9.66 8.20
C ASN A 338 -5.30 -10.29 9.56
N GLU A 339 -4.36 -11.12 10.00
CA GLU A 339 -4.38 -11.74 11.32
C GLU A 339 -4.28 -10.69 12.44
N PRO A 340 -4.83 -10.95 13.62
CA PRO A 340 -4.64 -10.13 14.81
C PRO A 340 -3.16 -9.92 15.14
N CYS A 341 -2.87 -8.90 15.95
CA CYS A 341 -1.52 -8.59 16.42
C CYS A 341 -0.83 -9.81 17.04
N LYS A 342 0.40 -10.09 16.58
CA LYS A 342 1.25 -11.20 17.08
C LYS A 342 2.36 -10.74 18.03
N ILE A 343 2.40 -9.46 18.38
CA ILE A 343 3.34 -8.89 19.36
C ILE A 343 2.63 -8.84 20.70
N GLU A 344 3.13 -9.56 21.71
CA GLU A 344 2.50 -9.67 23.02
C GLU A 344 2.51 -8.35 23.78
N ASP A 345 3.64 -7.66 23.82
CA ASP A 345 3.79 -6.32 24.42
C ASP A 345 4.02 -5.28 23.33
N THR A 346 3.03 -4.42 23.12
CA THR A 346 3.08 -3.32 22.15
C THR A 346 3.34 -1.95 22.79
N SER A 347 3.60 -1.90 24.10
CA SER A 347 3.74 -0.64 24.85
C SER A 347 4.94 0.23 24.41
N TRP A 348 5.91 -0.36 23.74
CA TRP A 348 7.10 0.31 23.19
C TRP A 348 6.87 0.89 21.79
N ILE A 349 5.76 0.55 21.14
CA ILE A 349 5.40 1.04 19.80
C ILE A 349 4.62 2.35 19.97
N HIS A 350 5.10 3.42 19.37
CA HIS A 350 4.48 4.73 19.51
C HIS A 350 4.58 5.56 18.22
N PRO A 351 3.54 6.31 17.88
CA PRO A 351 3.59 7.30 16.81
C PRO A 351 4.61 8.39 17.10
N THR A 352 5.28 8.89 16.05
CA THR A 352 6.47 9.74 16.17
C THR A 352 6.48 10.83 15.11
N LYS A 353 6.88 12.04 15.50
CA LYS A 353 7.29 13.11 14.57
C LYS A 353 8.81 13.21 14.54
N TYR A 354 9.39 13.30 13.35
CA TYR A 354 10.84 13.39 13.19
C TYR A 354 11.26 14.43 12.16
N CYS A 355 12.51 14.86 12.21
CA CYS A 355 13.20 15.56 11.14
C CYS A 355 14.49 14.79 10.82
N GLY A 356 15.27 15.20 9.82
CA GLY A 356 16.46 14.42 9.54
C GLY A 356 17.50 15.06 8.65
N VAL A 357 18.72 14.55 8.84
CA VAL A 357 19.84 14.71 7.93
C VAL A 357 19.57 13.83 6.72
N TRP A 358 18.84 14.35 5.75
CA TRP A 358 18.35 13.66 4.56
C TRP A 358 18.15 14.63 3.38
N TRP A 359 17.25 15.61 3.51
CA TRP A 359 16.86 16.51 2.41
C TRP A 359 18.04 17.27 1.81
N GLU A 360 19.03 17.65 2.66
CA GLU A 360 20.22 18.36 2.18
C GLU A 360 21.11 17.54 1.23
N MET A 361 21.07 16.20 1.31
CA MET A 361 21.74 15.34 0.35
C MET A 361 20.91 15.18 -0.93
N ILE A 362 19.61 14.99 -0.79
CA ILE A 362 18.68 14.87 -1.92
C ILE A 362 18.76 16.10 -2.83
N VAL A 363 18.85 17.32 -2.27
CA VAL A 363 19.00 18.56 -3.07
C VAL A 363 20.45 18.90 -3.44
N GLY A 364 21.42 18.02 -3.13
CA GLY A 364 22.83 18.19 -3.52
C GLY A 364 23.63 19.18 -2.69
N LYS A 365 23.09 19.70 -1.58
CA LYS A 365 23.78 20.63 -0.66
C LYS A 365 24.89 19.93 0.11
N SER A 366 24.74 18.66 0.41
CA SER A 366 25.68 17.81 1.16
C SER A 366 25.80 16.43 0.53
N SER A 367 26.65 15.57 1.07
CA SER A 367 26.84 14.19 0.60
C SER A 367 26.62 13.16 1.70
N TRP A 368 26.18 11.93 1.31
CA TRP A 368 26.16 10.76 2.21
C TRP A 368 27.56 10.24 2.49
N ASN A 369 28.47 10.30 1.45
CA ASN A 369 29.82 9.80 1.55
C ASN A 369 30.76 10.77 2.28
N TYR A 370 31.71 10.20 3.05
CA TYR A 370 32.71 10.93 3.80
C TYR A 370 33.87 11.45 2.94
N THR A 371 34.23 10.68 1.88
CA THR A 371 35.38 10.97 1.02
C THR A 371 35.07 10.79 -0.44
N ASP A 372 35.81 11.50 -1.32
CA ASP A 372 35.79 11.34 -2.76
C ASP A 372 37.07 10.61 -3.29
N GLU A 373 37.90 10.04 -2.39
CA GLU A 373 39.20 9.45 -2.76
C GLU A 373 39.08 8.06 -3.39
N PHE A 374 37.96 7.35 -3.20
CA PHE A 374 37.82 5.96 -3.62
C PHE A 374 36.75 5.78 -4.70
N PRO A 375 37.13 5.28 -5.88
CA PRO A 375 36.15 4.87 -6.88
C PRO A 375 35.49 3.50 -6.54
N SER A 376 36.07 2.73 -5.61
CA SER A 376 35.58 1.47 -5.12
C SER A 376 36.14 1.17 -3.72
N ILE A 377 35.30 0.63 -2.84
CA ILE A 377 35.61 0.40 -1.43
C ILE A 377 35.57 -1.11 -1.10
N LYS A 378 36.57 -1.54 -0.32
CA LYS A 378 36.50 -2.77 0.46
C LYS A 378 36.60 -2.39 1.94
N LEU A 379 35.50 -2.50 2.69
CA LEU A 379 35.33 -1.92 4.02
C LEU A 379 36.45 -2.33 5.01
N ASP A 380 36.80 -3.62 5.06
CA ASP A 380 37.81 -4.20 5.95
C ASP A 380 39.27 -3.86 5.59
N SER A 381 39.49 -3.15 4.48
CA SER A 381 40.82 -2.81 3.95
C SER A 381 41.17 -1.35 4.10
N ILE A 382 40.28 -0.52 4.64
CA ILE A 382 40.43 0.92 4.74
C ILE A 382 40.60 1.35 6.20
N ASP A 383 41.69 2.06 6.46
CA ASP A 383 41.88 2.77 7.75
C ASP A 383 41.22 4.17 7.64
N TRP A 384 39.95 4.24 7.99
CA TRP A 384 39.12 5.43 7.90
C TRP A 384 39.66 6.61 8.68
N THR A 385 40.50 6.39 9.73
CA THR A 385 41.16 7.48 10.50
C THR A 385 42.20 8.23 9.70
N LYS A 386 42.68 7.70 8.58
CA LYS A 386 43.66 8.30 7.67
C LYS A 386 43.05 8.83 6.39
N VAL A 387 41.80 8.59 6.15
CA VAL A 387 41.12 9.05 4.95
C VAL A 387 40.79 10.53 5.06
N LYS A 388 40.99 11.25 3.97
CA LYS A 388 40.68 12.68 3.91
C LYS A 388 39.19 12.92 3.68
N PRO A 389 38.51 13.69 4.55
CA PRO A 389 37.11 14.03 4.34
C PRO A 389 36.95 14.95 3.12
N ASN A 390 35.82 14.83 2.42
CA ASN A 390 35.46 15.70 1.30
C ASN A 390 34.94 17.07 1.71
N GLY A 391 34.67 17.28 3.00
CA GLY A 391 34.14 18.52 3.56
C GLY A 391 32.66 18.79 3.31
N ARG A 392 31.94 17.84 2.69
CA ARG A 392 30.50 17.93 2.38
C ARG A 392 29.65 16.90 3.12
N HIS A 393 30.29 15.97 3.84
CA HIS A 393 29.60 14.91 4.58
C HIS A 393 28.55 15.48 5.53
N ALA A 394 27.31 15.01 5.40
CA ALA A 394 26.17 15.56 6.15
C ALA A 394 26.09 15.00 7.57
N ALA A 395 26.35 13.70 7.75
CA ALA A 395 26.21 13.01 9.03
C ALA A 395 27.40 13.26 9.97
N ASN A 396 27.76 14.50 10.20
CA ASN A 396 28.85 14.86 11.12
C ASN A 396 28.33 15.38 12.47
N ASN A 397 29.19 15.35 13.49
CA ASN A 397 28.84 15.70 14.87
C ASN A 397 28.20 17.09 15.02
N GLU A 398 28.69 18.09 14.31
CA GLU A 398 28.20 19.48 14.42
C GLU A 398 26.79 19.59 13.85
N LYS A 399 26.59 19.06 12.63
CA LYS A 399 25.32 19.14 11.93
C LYS A 399 24.24 18.34 12.64
N VAL A 400 24.55 17.12 13.05
CA VAL A 400 23.58 16.26 13.78
C VAL A 400 23.13 16.91 15.08
N LYS A 401 24.05 17.55 15.84
CA LYS A 401 23.67 18.34 17.04
C LYS A 401 22.70 19.47 16.71
N ARG A 402 22.90 20.16 15.60
CA ARG A 402 21.98 21.21 15.15
C ARG A 402 20.57 20.67 14.90
N TYR A 403 20.44 19.50 14.25
CA TYR A 403 19.14 18.85 14.06
C TYR A 403 18.52 18.37 15.37
N ILE A 404 19.32 17.87 16.31
CA ILE A 404 18.84 17.50 17.65
C ILE A 404 18.30 18.74 18.40
N ASP A 405 19.02 19.87 18.37
CA ASP A 405 18.58 21.13 18.99
C ASP A 405 17.30 21.66 18.34
N PHE A 406 17.18 21.54 17.01
CA PHE A 406 15.98 21.90 16.27
C PHE A 406 14.79 21.01 16.67
N ALA A 407 14.97 19.69 16.73
CA ALA A 407 13.94 18.75 17.15
C ALA A 407 13.47 19.04 18.58
N ALA A 408 14.39 19.19 19.52
CA ALA A 408 14.09 19.50 20.91
C ALA A 408 13.33 20.82 21.08
N LYS A 409 13.76 21.88 20.38
CA LYS A 409 13.10 23.21 20.39
C LYS A 409 11.65 23.12 19.90
N ASN A 410 11.39 22.23 18.94
CA ASN A 410 10.12 22.18 18.21
C ASN A 410 9.20 21.02 18.61
N GLY A 411 9.56 20.23 19.63
CA GLY A 411 8.75 19.10 20.11
C GLY A 411 8.65 17.96 19.10
N LEU A 412 9.71 17.76 18.29
CA LEU A 412 9.86 16.58 17.46
C LEU A 412 10.58 15.50 18.26
N ASP A 413 10.15 14.27 18.10
CA ASP A 413 10.56 13.14 18.94
C ASP A 413 11.92 12.56 18.53
N GLN A 414 12.18 12.56 17.21
CA GLN A 414 13.35 11.86 16.66
C GLN A 414 14.08 12.68 15.57
N VAL A 415 15.34 12.31 15.35
CA VAL A 415 16.18 12.81 14.26
C VAL A 415 16.75 11.64 13.47
N LEU A 416 16.33 11.50 12.21
CA LEU A 416 16.94 10.58 11.24
C LEU A 416 18.34 11.07 10.88
N VAL A 417 19.31 10.16 10.78
CA VAL A 417 20.64 10.48 10.27
C VAL A 417 21.04 9.46 9.20
N GLU A 418 20.92 9.85 7.95
CA GLU A 418 21.44 9.07 6.83
C GLU A 418 22.93 9.37 6.61
N GLY A 419 23.68 8.41 6.08
CA GLY A 419 25.12 8.59 5.82
C GLY A 419 26.01 8.43 7.05
N TRP A 420 25.51 7.92 8.18
CA TRP A 420 26.26 7.84 9.43
C TRP A 420 27.39 6.80 9.44
N ASN A 421 27.21 5.70 8.68
CA ASN A 421 28.11 4.54 8.64
C ASN A 421 28.92 4.46 7.35
N VAL A 422 30.04 3.75 7.39
CA VAL A 422 30.95 3.59 6.23
C VAL A 422 30.32 2.80 5.08
N GLY A 423 30.67 3.16 3.85
CA GLY A 423 30.25 2.42 2.63
C GLY A 423 29.60 3.26 1.53
N TRP A 424 29.25 4.51 1.79
CA TRP A 424 28.50 5.36 0.86
C TRP A 424 29.29 5.88 -0.35
N GLU A 425 30.59 5.59 -0.44
CA GLU A 425 31.44 6.04 -1.55
C GLU A 425 31.15 5.29 -2.85
N ASP A 426 30.68 4.04 -2.77
CA ASP A 426 30.34 3.23 -3.97
C ASP A 426 29.18 2.26 -3.70
N TRP A 427 28.02 2.75 -3.35
CA TRP A 427 26.88 1.95 -2.89
C TRP A 427 25.87 1.63 -4.00
N ALA A 428 25.02 2.54 -4.41
CA ALA A 428 23.89 2.29 -5.29
C ALA A 428 24.28 1.73 -6.66
N ASN A 429 23.54 0.73 -7.15
CA ASN A 429 23.65 0.13 -8.51
C ASN A 429 25.03 -0.44 -8.89
N MET A 430 25.91 -0.62 -7.92
CA MET A 430 27.28 -1.14 -8.17
C MET A 430 27.35 -2.66 -8.10
N TRP A 431 26.24 -3.35 -7.85
CA TRP A 431 26.16 -4.80 -7.73
C TRP A 431 27.12 -5.41 -6.69
N LYS A 432 27.49 -4.64 -5.70
CA LYS A 432 28.31 -5.09 -4.56
C LYS A 432 27.47 -5.83 -3.56
N ARG A 433 27.90 -7.03 -3.18
CA ARG A 433 27.23 -7.81 -2.15
C ARG A 433 27.51 -7.28 -0.74
N ASP A 434 28.73 -6.92 -0.42
CA ASP A 434 29.15 -6.51 0.92
C ASP A 434 29.41 -4.99 0.92
N VAL A 435 28.32 -4.20 0.91
CA VAL A 435 28.37 -2.71 0.81
C VAL A 435 28.53 -2.07 2.17
N PHE A 436 27.68 -2.43 3.15
CA PHE A 436 27.64 -1.87 4.49
C PHE A 436 27.83 -2.95 5.54
N ASP A 437 28.37 -2.56 6.71
CA ASP A 437 28.45 -3.45 7.88
C ASP A 437 27.45 -3.08 8.99
N PHE A 438 26.75 -1.95 8.84
CA PHE A 438 25.68 -1.46 9.74
C PHE A 438 26.11 -1.18 11.19
N VAL A 439 27.41 -1.16 11.49
CA VAL A 439 27.93 -0.97 12.85
C VAL A 439 29.09 0.00 12.94
N THR A 440 29.80 0.30 11.84
CA THR A 440 30.98 1.16 11.84
C THR A 440 30.63 2.59 11.41
N PRO A 441 30.63 3.57 12.33
CA PRO A 441 30.41 4.97 11.98
C PRO A 441 31.59 5.58 11.23
N TYR A 442 31.34 6.62 10.45
CA TYR A 442 32.40 7.47 9.92
C TYR A 442 33.16 8.18 11.03
N PRO A 443 34.43 8.61 10.80
CA PRO A 443 35.29 9.21 11.86
C PRO A 443 34.73 10.51 12.48
N ASP A 444 33.86 11.23 11.75
CA ASP A 444 33.23 12.48 12.19
C ASP A 444 31.83 12.30 12.79
N PHE A 445 31.40 11.03 12.98
CA PHE A 445 30.12 10.67 13.61
C PHE A 445 30.37 9.89 14.92
N ASP A 446 30.40 10.60 16.04
CA ASP A 446 30.50 9.98 17.36
C ASP A 446 29.11 9.50 17.84
N ILE A 447 28.77 8.23 17.55
CA ILE A 447 27.48 7.63 17.87
C ILE A 447 27.15 7.70 19.37
N GLN A 448 28.14 7.49 20.25
CA GLN A 448 27.93 7.51 21.70
C GLN A 448 27.62 8.95 22.19
N MET A 449 28.42 9.89 21.78
CA MET A 449 28.26 11.29 22.17
C MET A 449 26.95 11.88 21.65
N LEU A 450 26.61 11.59 20.40
CA LEU A 450 25.37 12.08 19.75
C LEU A 450 24.12 11.53 20.39
N ASN A 451 24.05 10.22 20.70
CA ASN A 451 22.90 9.64 21.39
C ASN A 451 22.78 10.18 22.83
N ASN A 452 23.89 10.30 23.58
CA ASN A 452 23.85 10.93 24.90
C ASN A 452 23.35 12.39 24.83
N TYR A 453 23.77 13.13 23.80
CA TYR A 453 23.32 14.51 23.60
C TYR A 453 21.82 14.57 23.28
N ALA A 454 21.35 13.74 22.36
CA ALA A 454 19.93 13.66 21.99
C ALA A 454 19.05 13.32 23.20
N HIS A 455 19.42 12.28 23.96
CA HIS A 455 18.70 11.87 25.17
C HIS A 455 18.66 12.96 26.23
N SER A 456 19.75 13.73 26.39
CA SER A 456 19.80 14.88 27.32
C SER A 456 18.82 15.99 26.95
N LYS A 457 18.37 16.03 25.70
CA LYS A 457 17.40 16.99 25.17
C LYS A 457 15.96 16.39 25.07
N GLY A 458 15.75 15.14 25.46
CA GLY A 458 14.47 14.44 25.31
C GLY A 458 14.15 13.99 23.88
N VAL A 459 15.17 13.90 23.01
CA VAL A 459 15.08 13.48 21.62
C VAL A 459 15.81 12.14 21.46
N LYS A 460 15.38 11.30 20.52
CA LYS A 460 16.13 10.11 20.10
C LYS A 460 16.69 10.28 18.68
N LEU A 461 17.73 9.55 18.36
CA LEU A 461 18.12 9.37 16.97
C LEU A 461 17.31 8.24 16.35
N LEU A 462 16.90 8.40 15.08
CA LEU A 462 16.29 7.37 14.26
C LEU A 462 17.41 6.78 13.39
N MET A 463 17.59 5.47 13.47
CA MET A 463 18.62 4.75 12.74
C MET A 463 18.32 4.68 11.25
N HIS A 464 19.36 4.66 10.41
CA HIS A 464 19.26 4.38 8.98
C HIS A 464 20.10 3.16 8.60
N HIS A 465 19.49 2.18 7.97
CA HIS A 465 20.14 1.02 7.38
C HIS A 465 19.86 0.97 5.88
N GLU A 466 20.68 1.66 5.07
CA GLU A 466 20.68 1.43 3.64
C GLU A 466 21.35 0.11 3.31
N THR A 467 20.69 -0.75 2.54
CA THR A 467 21.21 -2.08 2.20
C THR A 467 21.84 -2.15 0.81
N SER A 468 21.63 -1.13 -0.04
CA SER A 468 21.95 -1.15 -1.47
C SER A 468 21.39 -2.42 -2.14
N SER A 469 20.19 -2.83 -1.71
CA SER A 469 19.47 -4.03 -2.12
C SER A 469 20.19 -5.36 -1.90
N SER A 470 21.29 -5.36 -1.09
CA SER A 470 22.04 -6.58 -0.72
C SER A 470 21.43 -7.25 0.51
N THR A 471 20.33 -7.95 0.31
CA THR A 471 19.52 -8.55 1.39
C THR A 471 20.29 -9.58 2.22
N GLN A 472 21.06 -10.43 1.57
CA GLN A 472 21.87 -11.44 2.28
C GLN A 472 22.96 -10.80 3.17
N ASN A 473 23.53 -9.66 2.74
CA ASN A 473 24.48 -8.92 3.57
C ASN A 473 23.78 -8.33 4.78
N TYR A 474 22.60 -7.75 4.60
CA TYR A 474 21.83 -7.20 5.71
C TYR A 474 21.43 -8.27 6.72
N GLU A 475 20.89 -9.42 6.27
CA GLU A 475 20.52 -10.51 7.15
C GLU A 475 21.69 -11.06 7.99
N ARG A 476 22.90 -11.11 7.44
CA ARG A 476 24.11 -11.54 8.18
C ARG A 476 24.47 -10.59 9.31
N HIS A 477 24.25 -9.29 9.14
CA HIS A 477 24.61 -8.26 10.11
C HIS A 477 23.45 -7.83 11.00
N LEU A 478 22.22 -8.28 10.73
CA LEU A 478 21.01 -7.78 11.34
C LEU A 478 21.03 -7.84 12.88
N LYS A 479 21.53 -8.95 13.42
CA LYS A 479 21.64 -9.12 14.87
C LYS A 479 22.60 -8.09 15.48
N GLU A 480 23.79 -7.95 14.93
CA GLU A 480 24.80 -7.01 15.43
C GLU A 480 24.33 -5.55 15.29
N ALA A 481 23.65 -5.23 14.19
CA ALA A 481 23.05 -3.94 13.94
C ALA A 481 21.98 -3.58 14.98
N PHE A 482 21.06 -4.50 15.29
CA PHE A 482 20.04 -4.28 16.32
C PHE A 482 20.57 -4.28 17.73
N GLU A 483 21.62 -5.07 18.03
CA GLU A 483 22.33 -5.01 19.32
C GLU A 483 23.02 -3.63 19.50
N LEU A 484 23.60 -3.07 18.43
CA LEU A 484 24.17 -1.72 18.45
C LEU A 484 23.08 -0.67 18.69
N MET A 485 21.92 -0.78 18.04
CA MET A 485 20.78 0.10 18.26
C MET A 485 20.36 0.09 19.73
N ASN A 486 20.16 -1.09 20.30
CA ASN A 486 19.77 -1.23 21.70
C ASN A 486 20.83 -0.66 22.66
N LYS A 487 22.12 -0.87 22.36
CA LYS A 487 23.22 -0.32 23.15
C LYS A 487 23.19 1.20 23.25
N TYR A 488 22.78 1.89 22.19
CA TYR A 488 22.76 3.35 22.13
C TYR A 488 21.36 3.96 22.30
N GLY A 489 20.32 3.13 22.50
CA GLY A 489 18.96 3.55 22.83
C GLY A 489 18.13 4.01 21.64
N TYR A 490 18.42 3.54 20.43
CA TYR A 490 17.54 3.67 19.29
C TYR A 490 16.31 2.77 19.45
N ASP A 491 15.15 3.23 19.02
CA ASP A 491 13.90 2.48 19.03
C ASP A 491 13.20 2.43 17.67
N ALA A 492 13.78 3.04 16.65
CA ALA A 492 13.26 3.00 15.29
C ALA A 492 14.40 2.95 14.26
N VAL A 493 14.14 2.30 13.11
CA VAL A 493 15.04 2.23 11.97
C VAL A 493 14.29 2.52 10.67
N LYS A 494 14.89 3.36 9.83
CA LYS A 494 14.58 3.46 8.40
C LYS A 494 15.46 2.46 7.66
N THR A 495 14.86 1.52 6.92
CA THR A 495 15.59 0.59 6.04
C THR A 495 15.46 1.03 4.59
N GLY A 496 16.51 0.95 3.80
CA GLY A 496 16.52 1.25 2.37
C GLY A 496 16.96 0.05 1.53
N TYR A 497 16.40 -0.09 0.33
CA TYR A 497 16.72 -1.14 -0.63
C TYR A 497 16.90 -0.55 -2.03
N VAL A 498 17.73 0.48 -2.13
CA VAL A 498 17.98 1.20 -3.39
C VAL A 498 18.71 0.31 -4.40
N GLY A 499 18.19 0.28 -5.64
CA GLY A 499 18.77 -0.42 -6.78
C GLY A 499 18.26 -1.85 -6.94
N ASP A 500 18.88 -2.56 -7.88
CA ASP A 500 18.49 -3.94 -8.20
C ASP A 500 18.82 -4.91 -7.06
N ILE A 501 17.93 -5.84 -6.79
CA ILE A 501 18.12 -6.83 -5.71
C ILE A 501 19.35 -7.70 -5.94
N ILE A 502 20.12 -7.92 -4.88
CA ILE A 502 21.23 -8.85 -4.81
C ILE A 502 20.85 -10.00 -3.85
N PRO A 503 20.82 -11.26 -4.35
CA PRO A 503 21.41 -11.77 -5.61
C PRO A 503 20.64 -11.38 -6.87
N ARG A 504 21.37 -11.23 -7.98
CA ARG A 504 20.83 -10.82 -9.27
C ARG A 504 19.72 -11.72 -9.77
N GLY A 505 18.69 -11.10 -10.35
CA GLY A 505 17.55 -11.77 -10.96
C GLY A 505 16.35 -11.89 -10.03
N ASP A 506 16.51 -11.56 -8.77
CA ASP A 506 15.39 -11.37 -7.85
C ASP A 506 14.81 -9.96 -7.99
N HIS A 507 13.63 -9.71 -7.43
CA HIS A 507 12.89 -8.47 -7.56
C HIS A 507 12.29 -8.05 -6.23
N HIS A 508 12.08 -6.76 -5.99
CA HIS A 508 11.56 -6.19 -4.74
C HIS A 508 10.24 -6.82 -4.26
N TYR A 509 9.45 -7.40 -5.17
CA TYR A 509 8.12 -7.94 -4.90
C TYR A 509 8.02 -9.46 -5.03
N SER A 510 9.14 -10.16 -5.16
CA SER A 510 9.16 -11.63 -5.18
C SER A 510 8.79 -12.25 -3.82
N GLN A 511 8.48 -13.54 -3.79
CA GLN A 511 8.20 -14.26 -2.53
C GLN A 511 9.40 -14.19 -1.57
N SER A 512 10.62 -14.34 -2.06
CA SER A 512 11.84 -14.26 -1.25
C SER A 512 12.00 -12.90 -0.58
N MET A 513 11.71 -11.81 -1.31
CA MET A 513 11.80 -10.47 -0.77
C MET A 513 10.69 -10.15 0.23
N ASN A 514 9.45 -10.59 -0.02
CA ASN A 514 8.38 -10.46 0.96
C ASN A 514 8.71 -11.19 2.26
N ASN A 515 9.35 -12.35 2.15
CA ASN A 515 9.85 -13.10 3.32
C ASN A 515 10.98 -12.37 4.04
N HIS A 516 11.90 -11.75 3.28
CA HIS A 516 12.98 -10.93 3.83
C HIS A 516 12.43 -9.73 4.64
N TYR A 517 11.54 -8.92 4.05
CA TYR A 517 10.97 -7.77 4.75
C TYR A 517 10.26 -8.18 6.04
N LEU A 518 9.46 -9.25 5.97
CA LEU A 518 8.76 -9.77 7.14
C LEU A 518 9.70 -10.35 8.20
N TYR A 519 10.82 -10.96 7.77
CA TYR A 519 11.87 -11.41 8.66
C TYR A 519 12.52 -10.25 9.42
N VAL A 520 12.90 -9.17 8.72
CA VAL A 520 13.47 -7.97 9.34
C VAL A 520 12.51 -7.36 10.39
N ILE A 521 11.22 -7.26 10.06
CA ILE A 521 10.20 -6.73 10.96
C ILE A 521 10.05 -7.59 12.22
N LYS A 522 10.03 -8.92 12.08
CA LYS A 522 9.95 -9.86 13.21
C LYS A 522 11.20 -9.82 14.10
N GLU A 523 12.38 -9.72 13.49
CA GLU A 523 13.63 -9.59 14.25
C GLU A 523 13.68 -8.24 14.97
N ALA A 524 13.30 -7.13 14.30
CA ALA A 524 13.20 -5.80 14.91
C ALA A 524 12.27 -5.80 16.13
N ALA A 525 11.11 -6.48 16.04
CA ALA A 525 10.17 -6.59 17.16
C ALA A 525 10.78 -7.26 18.40
N LYS A 526 11.64 -8.27 18.22
CA LYS A 526 12.36 -8.92 19.35
C LYS A 526 13.31 -7.96 20.07
N HIS A 527 13.78 -6.92 19.38
CA HIS A 527 14.65 -5.87 19.89
C HIS A 527 13.91 -4.60 20.29
N HIS A 528 12.57 -4.59 20.25
CA HIS A 528 11.70 -3.42 20.49
C HIS A 528 12.04 -2.25 19.55
N ILE A 529 12.21 -2.55 18.26
CA ILE A 529 12.54 -1.58 17.21
C ILE A 529 11.35 -1.44 16.24
N MET A 530 10.92 -0.21 16.04
CA MET A 530 9.96 0.17 15.00
C MET A 530 10.66 0.26 13.64
N VAL A 531 9.97 -0.10 12.57
CA VAL A 531 10.53 -0.15 11.21
C VAL A 531 9.77 0.77 10.27
N ASN A 532 10.51 1.61 9.55
CA ASN A 532 10.08 2.38 8.39
C ASN A 532 10.81 1.83 7.16
N ALA A 533 10.13 1.10 6.29
CA ALA A 533 10.75 0.40 5.16
C ALA A 533 10.59 1.19 3.85
N HIS A 534 11.69 1.67 3.28
CA HIS A 534 11.74 2.28 1.95
C HIS A 534 12.04 1.22 0.88
N GLU A 535 11.62 1.45 -0.36
CA GLU A 535 11.74 0.55 -1.53
C GLU A 535 11.21 -0.89 -1.28
N ALA A 536 10.51 -1.13 -0.20
CA ALA A 536 9.92 -2.42 0.14
C ALA A 536 8.58 -2.66 -0.59
N THR A 537 7.99 -3.80 -0.34
CA THR A 537 6.65 -4.11 -0.87
C THR A 537 5.60 -3.13 -0.35
N ARG A 538 4.72 -2.68 -1.24
CA ARG A 538 3.55 -1.87 -0.88
C ARG A 538 2.72 -2.52 0.22
N PRO A 539 2.06 -1.74 1.10
CA PRO A 539 1.32 -2.29 2.23
C PRO A 539 0.14 -3.17 1.80
N THR A 540 0.00 -4.26 2.54
CA THR A 540 -1.11 -5.22 2.42
C THR A 540 -1.80 -5.48 3.75
N GLY A 541 -1.72 -4.51 4.69
CA GLY A 541 -2.37 -4.59 6.00
C GLY A 541 -1.58 -5.36 7.06
N LEU A 542 -0.37 -5.83 6.77
CA LEU A 542 0.48 -6.58 7.73
C LEU A 542 0.81 -5.76 8.99
N CYS A 543 0.66 -4.44 8.96
CA CYS A 543 0.79 -3.57 10.13
C CYS A 543 -0.27 -3.85 11.22
N ARG A 544 -1.41 -4.48 10.92
CA ARG A 544 -2.32 -5.03 11.95
C ARG A 544 -1.65 -6.16 12.74
N THR A 545 -0.98 -7.06 12.04
CA THR A 545 -0.32 -8.24 12.62
C THR A 545 1.00 -7.89 13.30
N TYR A 546 1.75 -6.95 12.70
CA TYR A 546 3.05 -6.48 13.18
C TYR A 546 3.06 -4.95 13.24
N PRO A 547 2.48 -4.35 14.30
CA PRO A 547 2.32 -2.90 14.42
C PRO A 547 3.62 -2.13 14.61
N ASN A 548 4.76 -2.79 14.73
CA ASN A 548 6.08 -2.15 14.65
C ASN A 548 6.48 -1.76 13.21
N MET A 549 5.68 -2.12 12.19
CA MET A 549 5.73 -1.53 10.84
C MET A 549 5.05 -0.16 10.87
N VAL A 550 5.77 0.88 11.29
CA VAL A 550 5.20 2.24 11.47
C VAL A 550 5.32 3.12 10.23
N GLY A 551 6.09 2.71 9.25
CA GLY A 551 6.27 3.45 8.01
C GLY A 551 6.65 2.54 6.85
N ASN A 552 6.31 2.99 5.65
CA ASN A 552 6.72 2.37 4.40
C ASN A 552 6.60 3.45 3.31
N GLU A 553 7.57 3.52 2.38
CA GLU A 553 7.47 4.45 1.25
C GLU A 553 6.73 3.83 0.08
N SER A 554 7.35 2.87 -0.61
CA SER A 554 6.80 2.06 -1.73
C SER A 554 5.90 2.82 -2.70
N ALA A 555 6.26 4.05 -3.01
CA ALA A 555 5.69 4.92 -4.03
C ALA A 555 6.55 6.17 -4.18
N ARG A 556 6.30 6.96 -5.21
CA ARG A 556 6.97 8.23 -5.47
C ARG A 556 6.69 9.23 -4.32
N GLY A 557 7.69 9.46 -3.47
CA GLY A 557 7.65 10.37 -2.32
C GLY A 557 8.19 11.77 -2.63
N THR A 558 8.37 12.57 -1.59
CA THR A 558 8.85 13.97 -1.69
C THR A 558 10.26 14.08 -2.29
N GLU A 559 11.11 13.06 -2.23
CA GLU A 559 12.45 13.11 -2.82
C GLU A 559 12.41 13.41 -4.33
N TYR A 560 11.39 12.94 -5.02
CA TYR A 560 11.21 13.19 -6.45
C TYR A 560 10.92 14.65 -6.79
N GLU A 561 10.60 15.48 -5.81
CA GLU A 561 10.54 16.94 -6.02
C GLU A 561 11.91 17.51 -6.39
N ALA A 562 13.00 16.86 -6.01
CA ALA A 562 14.36 17.21 -6.43
C ALA A 562 14.74 16.63 -7.81
N PHE A 563 13.96 15.68 -8.33
CA PHE A 563 14.24 14.96 -9.59
C PHE A 563 13.17 15.22 -10.67
N GLY A 564 12.77 16.46 -10.84
CA GLY A 564 11.78 16.90 -11.83
C GLY A 564 10.40 17.20 -11.26
N GLY A 565 10.15 16.88 -10.01
CA GLY A 565 8.90 17.10 -9.29
C GLY A 565 7.77 16.15 -9.69
N SER A 566 6.74 16.12 -8.87
CA SER A 566 5.49 15.39 -9.10
C SER A 566 4.37 16.36 -9.46
N ARG A 567 3.38 15.93 -10.25
CA ARG A 567 2.19 16.75 -10.52
C ARG A 567 1.37 16.94 -9.24
N PRO A 568 0.64 18.06 -9.08
CA PRO A 568 -0.18 18.31 -7.88
C PRO A 568 -1.25 17.24 -7.60
N ASP A 569 -1.81 16.61 -8.65
CA ASP A 569 -2.79 15.52 -8.55
C ASP A 569 -2.24 14.26 -7.87
N HIS A 570 -0.92 14.07 -7.88
CA HIS A 570 -0.25 12.91 -7.28
C HIS A 570 -0.61 12.71 -5.80
N THR A 571 -0.58 13.77 -5.00
CA THR A 571 -0.95 13.70 -3.57
C THR A 571 -2.46 13.57 -3.32
N CYS A 572 -3.29 13.76 -4.35
CA CYS A 572 -4.73 13.53 -4.29
C CYS A 572 -5.13 12.12 -4.72
N ILE A 573 -4.23 11.36 -5.38
CA ILE A 573 -4.51 9.97 -5.77
C ILE A 573 -3.86 8.93 -4.84
N LEU A 574 -2.72 9.22 -4.22
CA LEU A 574 -2.04 8.28 -3.33
C LEU A 574 -2.93 7.75 -2.19
N PRO A 575 -3.82 8.53 -1.55
CA PRO A 575 -4.75 8.01 -0.55
C PRO A 575 -5.72 6.94 -1.09
N PHE A 576 -6.09 6.99 -2.36
CA PHE A 576 -6.96 6.00 -3.00
C PHE A 576 -6.22 4.78 -3.52
N THR A 577 -4.91 4.84 -3.62
CA THR A 577 -4.06 3.78 -4.18
C THR A 577 -3.05 3.30 -3.15
N ARG A 578 -1.93 3.99 -2.99
CA ARG A 578 -0.78 3.59 -2.17
C ARG A 578 -1.11 3.41 -0.67
N LEU A 579 -2.01 4.25 -0.12
CA LEU A 579 -2.38 4.18 1.29
C LEU A 579 -3.39 3.07 1.60
N GLN A 580 -3.91 2.39 0.60
CA GLN A 580 -4.75 1.21 0.82
C GLN A 580 -3.92 0.08 1.44
N GLY A 581 -4.23 -0.25 2.69
CA GLY A 581 -3.55 -1.30 3.44
C GLY A 581 -2.42 -0.86 4.36
N GLY A 582 -2.06 0.42 4.42
CA GLY A 582 -1.08 0.90 5.40
C GLY A 582 -0.54 2.31 5.15
N PRO A 583 0.15 2.85 6.16
CA PRO A 583 0.67 4.21 6.14
C PRO A 583 1.77 4.41 5.09
N MET A 584 2.00 5.66 4.72
CA MET A 584 3.09 6.04 3.83
C MET A 584 4.02 7.06 4.49
N ASP A 585 5.32 6.77 4.49
CA ASP A 585 6.35 7.78 4.78
C ASP A 585 6.57 8.65 3.53
N TYR A 586 5.62 9.56 3.29
CA TYR A 586 5.65 10.49 2.15
C TYR A 586 6.73 11.57 2.31
N THR A 587 7.23 11.80 3.52
CA THR A 587 8.18 12.85 3.90
C THR A 587 7.69 14.27 3.57
N PRO A 588 6.52 14.71 4.11
CA PRO A 588 5.93 16.01 3.80
C PRO A 588 6.68 17.17 4.45
N GLY A 589 6.31 18.41 4.09
CA GLY A 589 6.71 19.61 4.82
C GLY A 589 7.73 20.48 4.11
N ILE A 590 7.95 20.36 2.82
CA ILE A 590 8.85 21.25 2.06
C ILE A 590 8.21 22.63 1.93
N PHE A 591 8.85 23.66 2.53
CA PHE A 591 8.40 25.06 2.51
C PHE A 591 9.21 25.91 1.53
N VAL A 592 10.50 25.61 1.35
CA VAL A 592 11.30 26.21 0.27
C VAL A 592 11.17 25.35 -0.97
N THR A 593 10.14 25.64 -1.76
CA THR A 593 9.69 24.81 -2.87
C THR A 593 10.57 24.87 -4.10
N LYS A 594 11.31 25.97 -4.34
CA LYS A 594 12.24 26.11 -5.47
C LYS A 594 13.61 25.66 -5.04
N LEU A 595 14.19 24.68 -5.74
CA LEU A 595 15.43 24.02 -5.36
C LEU A 595 16.66 24.50 -6.13
N SER A 596 16.51 25.50 -7.00
CA SER A 596 17.59 26.06 -7.84
C SER A 596 18.78 26.64 -7.06
N GLU A 597 18.65 26.88 -5.75
CA GLU A 597 19.78 27.27 -4.89
C GLU A 597 20.76 26.11 -4.68
N TRP A 598 20.29 24.86 -4.74
CA TRP A 598 21.09 23.66 -4.40
C TRP A 598 21.16 22.64 -5.54
N SER A 599 20.21 22.64 -6.47
CA SER A 599 20.10 21.70 -7.58
C SER A 599 20.54 22.38 -8.88
N GLU A 600 21.35 21.68 -9.68
CA GLU A 600 21.75 22.14 -11.03
C GLU A 600 20.57 22.12 -12.03
N ASN A 601 19.50 21.40 -11.71
CA ASN A 601 18.25 21.42 -12.48
C ASN A 601 17.22 22.36 -11.84
N ASP A 602 16.31 22.91 -12.62
CA ASP A 602 15.24 23.81 -12.17
C ASP A 602 14.08 23.06 -11.50
N SER A 603 14.38 22.02 -10.70
CA SER A 603 13.35 21.25 -10.00
C SER A 603 12.70 22.07 -8.88
N TRP A 604 11.45 21.81 -8.64
CA TRP A 604 10.72 22.40 -7.51
C TRP A 604 9.59 21.49 -7.02
N ALA A 605 9.25 21.60 -5.74
CA ALA A 605 8.06 20.99 -5.15
C ALA A 605 6.80 21.71 -5.65
N ARG A 606 5.94 21.00 -6.39
CA ARG A 606 4.74 21.57 -7.01
C ARG A 606 3.57 21.62 -6.05
N ILE A 607 3.76 22.30 -4.93
CA ILE A 607 2.82 22.42 -3.84
C ILE A 607 2.92 23.81 -3.19
N THR A 608 1.83 24.30 -2.60
CA THR A 608 1.89 25.49 -1.75
C THR A 608 2.26 25.12 -0.30
N ILE A 609 2.68 26.11 0.52
CA ILE A 609 2.91 25.86 1.96
C ILE A 609 1.64 25.33 2.63
N ALA A 610 0.47 25.91 2.36
CA ALA A 610 -0.78 25.46 2.96
C ALA A 610 -1.15 24.03 2.49
N GLY A 611 -0.91 23.70 1.23
CA GLY A 611 -1.02 22.33 0.71
C GLY A 611 -0.04 21.37 1.37
N SER A 612 1.20 21.79 1.60
CA SER A 612 2.21 20.98 2.29
C SER A 612 1.82 20.67 3.75
N LEU A 613 1.20 21.62 4.45
CA LEU A 613 0.65 21.40 5.79
C LEU A 613 -0.53 20.41 5.77
N ALA A 614 -1.38 20.45 4.73
CA ALA A 614 -2.51 19.53 4.60
C ALA A 614 -2.07 18.07 4.48
N LEU A 615 -0.89 17.79 3.92
CA LEU A 615 -0.38 16.43 3.75
C LEU A 615 -0.18 15.69 5.08
N TYR A 616 0.05 16.38 6.20
CA TYR A 616 0.10 15.76 7.52
C TYR A 616 -1.21 15.08 7.94
N LEU A 617 -2.29 15.37 7.22
CA LEU A 617 -3.61 14.79 7.47
C LEU A 617 -4.09 13.91 6.31
N THR A 618 -3.85 14.31 5.06
CA THR A 618 -4.31 13.56 3.88
C THR A 618 -3.39 12.37 3.56
N MET A 619 -2.10 12.45 3.93
CA MET A 619 -1.11 11.37 3.80
C MET A 619 -0.87 10.74 5.18
N TYR A 620 -1.75 9.80 5.56
CA TYR A 620 -1.66 9.20 6.89
C TYR A 620 -0.34 8.43 7.11
N SER A 621 0.31 8.72 8.23
CA SER A 621 1.41 7.94 8.78
C SER A 621 1.49 8.13 10.30
N PRO A 622 1.74 7.09 11.11
CA PRO A 622 2.11 7.26 12.51
C PRO A 622 3.55 7.76 12.69
N LEU A 623 4.35 7.75 11.61
CA LEU A 623 5.70 8.28 11.58
C LEU A 623 5.72 9.44 10.57
N GLN A 624 5.66 10.69 11.05
CA GLN A 624 5.55 11.89 10.21
C GLN A 624 6.83 12.71 10.21
N MET A 625 7.38 12.98 9.03
CA MET A 625 8.59 13.77 8.86
C MET A 625 8.30 15.26 8.71
N ALA A 626 9.09 16.10 9.36
CA ALA A 626 9.31 17.49 8.98
C ALA A 626 10.55 17.52 8.06
N ALA A 627 10.33 17.39 6.74
CA ALA A 627 11.37 16.99 5.79
C ALA A 627 12.33 18.11 5.37
N ASP A 628 11.91 19.38 5.41
CA ASP A 628 12.73 20.52 5.00
C ASP A 628 13.87 20.81 5.99
N LEU A 629 14.79 21.67 5.59
CA LEU A 629 15.94 22.09 6.39
C LEU A 629 15.50 22.96 7.58
N PRO A 630 16.16 22.86 8.76
CA PRO A 630 15.85 23.71 9.90
C PRO A 630 15.82 25.20 9.57
N GLU A 631 16.79 25.69 8.80
CA GLU A 631 16.85 27.10 8.38
C GLU A 631 15.72 27.54 7.46
N ASN A 632 15.09 26.61 6.75
CA ASN A 632 13.93 26.90 5.90
C ASN A 632 12.69 27.07 6.76
N TYR A 633 12.49 26.21 7.74
CA TYR A 633 11.38 26.33 8.70
C TYR A 633 11.47 27.61 9.55
N GLU A 634 12.68 28.05 9.91
CA GLU A 634 12.88 29.31 10.64
C GLU A 634 12.39 30.54 9.88
N LYS A 635 12.33 30.48 8.52
CA LYS A 635 11.76 31.54 7.70
C LYS A 635 10.23 31.60 7.76
N PHE A 636 9.57 30.50 8.14
CA PHE A 636 8.12 30.31 8.16
C PHE A 636 7.66 29.72 9.51
N ASP A 637 8.21 30.20 10.60
CA ASP A 637 8.00 29.66 11.96
C ASP A 637 6.52 29.66 12.38
N ASP A 638 5.76 30.64 11.90
CA ASP A 638 4.32 30.74 12.13
C ASP A 638 3.51 29.66 11.40
N ALA A 639 3.89 29.29 10.18
CA ALA A 639 3.29 28.14 9.47
C ALA A 639 3.76 26.80 10.07
N PHE A 640 5.02 26.72 10.50
CA PHE A 640 5.59 25.54 11.15
C PHE A 640 4.87 25.19 12.46
N GLN A 641 4.19 26.17 13.08
CA GLN A 641 3.38 25.93 14.28
C GLN A 641 2.33 24.82 14.07
N PHE A 642 1.78 24.68 12.88
CA PHE A 642 0.86 23.59 12.58
C PHE A 642 1.55 22.22 12.73
N ILE A 643 2.78 22.06 12.24
CA ILE A 643 3.56 20.81 12.35
C ILE A 643 3.88 20.49 13.81
N ARG A 644 4.09 21.50 14.66
CA ARG A 644 4.27 21.30 16.11
C ARG A 644 3.00 20.75 16.75
N ASP A 645 1.84 21.26 16.35
CA ASP A 645 0.55 21.01 16.99
C ASP A 645 -0.13 19.72 16.52
N VAL A 646 0.03 19.35 15.23
CA VAL A 646 -0.69 18.22 14.62
C VAL A 646 -0.28 16.88 15.25
N ALA A 647 -1.26 16.00 15.50
CA ALA A 647 -1.02 14.65 15.98
C ALA A 647 -0.66 13.68 14.84
N CYS A 648 -0.15 12.48 15.20
CA CYS A 648 0.15 11.38 14.27
C CYS A 648 -0.69 10.13 14.54
N ASP A 649 -1.55 10.14 15.59
CA ASP A 649 -2.42 9.01 15.97
C ASP A 649 -3.82 9.53 16.29
N TRP A 650 -4.86 8.78 15.92
CA TRP A 650 -6.20 9.32 15.83
C TRP A 650 -7.25 8.42 16.51
N ASP A 651 -8.19 9.04 17.21
CA ASP A 651 -9.38 8.36 17.71
C ASP A 651 -10.48 8.24 16.65
N GLU A 652 -10.52 9.21 15.70
CA GLU A 652 -11.55 9.27 14.68
C GLU A 652 -11.03 10.00 13.43
N SER A 653 -11.38 9.51 12.26
CA SER A 653 -11.12 10.16 10.97
C SER A 653 -12.39 10.18 10.14
N ILE A 654 -12.73 11.35 9.61
CA ILE A 654 -13.93 11.59 8.80
C ILE A 654 -13.50 12.24 7.49
N TYR A 655 -13.67 11.53 6.38
CA TYR A 655 -13.47 12.11 5.05
C TYR A 655 -14.69 12.94 4.68
N LEU A 656 -14.52 14.24 4.55
CA LEU A 656 -15.61 15.21 4.36
C LEU A 656 -15.94 15.39 2.89
N GLU A 657 -14.93 15.48 2.04
CA GLU A 657 -15.02 15.60 0.59
C GLU A 657 -13.88 14.78 -0.04
N ALA A 658 -14.14 14.09 -1.15
CA ALA A 658 -13.11 13.37 -1.88
C ALA A 658 -13.51 13.07 -3.33
N GLU A 659 -12.55 13.21 -4.25
CA GLU A 659 -12.60 12.70 -5.61
C GLU A 659 -11.18 12.28 -6.02
N PRO A 660 -10.97 11.06 -6.56
CA PRO A 660 -9.64 10.58 -6.92
C PRO A 660 -8.89 11.52 -7.85
N ALA A 661 -7.65 11.89 -7.48
CA ALA A 661 -6.75 12.77 -8.19
C ALA A 661 -7.22 14.23 -8.36
N ASP A 662 -8.31 14.64 -7.72
CA ASP A 662 -8.88 15.99 -7.79
C ASP A 662 -8.75 16.69 -6.42
N TYR A 663 -9.43 16.20 -5.39
CA TYR A 663 -9.36 16.78 -4.04
C TYR A 663 -9.66 15.77 -2.92
N ILE A 664 -9.18 16.08 -1.72
CA ILE A 664 -9.48 15.36 -0.48
C ILE A 664 -9.56 16.34 0.67
N THR A 665 -10.62 16.24 1.49
CA THR A 665 -10.73 16.92 2.79
C THR A 665 -11.03 15.91 3.88
N VAL A 666 -10.19 15.88 4.91
CA VAL A 666 -10.33 14.97 6.05
C VAL A 666 -10.26 15.72 7.37
N ALA A 667 -11.13 15.35 8.31
CA ALA A 667 -11.10 15.78 9.71
C ALA A 667 -10.68 14.61 10.60
N ARG A 668 -9.72 14.85 11.51
CA ARG A 668 -9.15 13.82 12.39
C ARG A 668 -9.14 14.28 13.84
N LYS A 669 -9.63 13.44 14.75
CA LYS A 669 -9.60 13.66 16.21
C LYS A 669 -8.32 13.06 16.78
N ALA A 670 -7.49 13.90 17.41
CA ALA A 670 -6.26 13.42 18.03
C ALA A 670 -6.54 12.46 19.19
N LYS A 671 -5.83 11.33 19.20
CA LYS A 671 -6.02 10.24 20.15
C LYS A 671 -5.93 10.71 21.58
N GLY A 672 -6.92 10.31 22.39
CA GLY A 672 -7.00 10.63 23.81
C GLY A 672 -7.32 12.10 24.14
N THR A 673 -7.70 12.91 23.14
CA THR A 673 -8.02 14.34 23.31
C THR A 673 -9.38 14.69 22.73
N ASN A 674 -9.79 15.98 22.91
CA ASN A 674 -10.95 16.53 22.19
C ASN A 674 -10.53 17.46 21.04
N ASN A 675 -9.24 17.49 20.69
CA ASN A 675 -8.73 18.33 19.63
C ASN A 675 -8.96 17.67 18.27
N TRP A 676 -9.31 18.49 17.27
CA TRP A 676 -9.48 18.07 15.91
C TRP A 676 -8.52 18.80 14.98
N PHE A 677 -8.18 18.15 13.90
CA PHE A 677 -7.37 18.72 12.83
C PHE A 677 -8.06 18.43 11.49
N ILE A 678 -8.06 19.43 10.58
CA ILE A 678 -8.65 19.28 9.25
C ILE A 678 -7.59 19.61 8.20
N GLY A 679 -7.42 18.73 7.20
CA GLY A 679 -6.59 18.97 6.03
C GLY A 679 -7.41 18.89 4.76
N GLY A 680 -7.26 19.86 3.88
CA GLY A 680 -7.79 19.87 2.52
C GLY A 680 -6.69 20.06 1.51
N LYS A 681 -6.63 19.21 0.47
CA LYS A 681 -5.64 19.24 -0.60
C LYS A 681 -6.33 19.08 -1.94
N CYS A 682 -5.89 19.85 -2.95
CA CYS A 682 -6.42 19.75 -4.32
C CYS A 682 -5.31 19.62 -5.37
N ASP A 683 -5.72 19.28 -6.58
CA ASP A 683 -4.90 19.19 -7.78
C ASP A 683 -4.48 20.56 -8.33
N GLU A 684 -4.02 20.62 -9.58
CA GLU A 684 -3.60 21.86 -10.28
C GLU A 684 -4.74 22.80 -10.68
N ASN A 685 -6.01 22.38 -10.51
CA ASN A 685 -7.16 23.19 -10.89
C ASN A 685 -7.70 24.06 -9.73
N GLY A 686 -7.31 23.72 -8.48
CA GLY A 686 -7.82 24.37 -7.28
C GLY A 686 -9.24 23.92 -6.92
N HIS A 687 -9.64 24.12 -5.66
CA HIS A 687 -10.92 23.65 -5.14
C HIS A 687 -11.61 24.68 -4.24
N LYS A 688 -12.87 24.44 -3.91
CA LYS A 688 -13.65 25.23 -2.93
C LYS A 688 -14.36 24.30 -1.99
N SER A 689 -13.91 24.25 -0.76
CA SER A 689 -14.49 23.43 0.29
C SER A 689 -15.54 24.19 1.10
N THR A 690 -16.61 23.48 1.45
CA THR A 690 -17.62 23.95 2.41
C THR A 690 -17.77 22.90 3.50
N ILE A 691 -17.23 23.20 4.67
CA ILE A 691 -17.12 22.25 5.78
C ILE A 691 -18.11 22.65 6.87
N THR A 692 -19.06 21.77 7.19
CA THR A 692 -19.92 21.90 8.36
C THR A 692 -19.30 21.14 9.54
N LEU A 693 -19.09 21.83 10.66
CA LEU A 693 -18.42 21.28 11.83
C LEU A 693 -19.36 20.42 12.72
N ASP A 694 -20.13 19.52 12.11
CA ASP A 694 -21.13 18.69 12.81
C ASP A 694 -20.51 17.58 13.67
N PHE A 695 -19.25 17.24 13.43
CA PHE A 695 -18.49 16.25 14.18
C PHE A 695 -17.96 16.76 15.52
N LEU A 696 -18.01 18.07 15.79
CA LEU A 696 -17.57 18.63 17.06
C LEU A 696 -18.55 18.32 18.20
N ASP A 697 -18.04 18.32 19.44
CA ASP A 697 -18.81 18.04 20.64
C ASP A 697 -19.88 19.12 20.89
N ASN A 698 -21.07 18.69 21.31
CA ASN A 698 -22.13 19.61 21.70
C ASN A 698 -21.74 20.47 22.91
N GLY A 699 -22.00 21.77 22.83
CA GLY A 699 -21.77 22.72 23.92
C GLY A 699 -20.32 23.11 24.17
N ARG A 700 -19.38 22.56 23.40
CA ARG A 700 -17.95 22.89 23.48
C ARG A 700 -17.57 23.96 22.46
N GLN A 701 -16.68 24.85 22.84
CA GLN A 701 -16.03 25.80 21.92
C GLN A 701 -14.63 25.33 21.58
N TYR A 702 -14.17 25.69 20.39
CA TYR A 702 -12.85 25.38 19.87
C TYR A 702 -12.16 26.63 19.36
N GLU A 703 -10.91 26.80 19.73
CA GLU A 703 -10.04 27.77 19.09
C GLU A 703 -9.61 27.18 17.74
N CYS A 704 -10.09 27.82 16.67
CA CYS A 704 -9.85 27.42 15.28
C CYS A 704 -8.74 28.27 14.70
N THR A 705 -7.57 27.69 14.41
CA THR A 705 -6.50 28.32 13.64
C THR A 705 -6.49 27.74 12.24
N ILE A 706 -6.64 28.60 11.23
CA ILE A 706 -6.73 28.23 9.82
C ILE A 706 -5.46 28.68 9.12
N TYR A 707 -4.72 27.76 8.54
CA TYR A 707 -3.58 27.95 7.63
C TYR A 707 -4.08 27.68 6.22
N ALA A 708 -4.20 28.67 5.38
CA ALA A 708 -4.81 28.54 4.06
C ALA A 708 -4.01 29.28 3.00
N ASP A 709 -4.17 28.90 1.75
CA ASP A 709 -3.62 29.60 0.61
C ASP A 709 -4.04 31.08 0.58
N ALA A 710 -3.11 31.98 0.30
CA ALA A 710 -3.42 33.37 0.02
C ALA A 710 -4.19 33.50 -1.33
N LYS A 711 -4.79 34.64 -1.56
CA LYS A 711 -5.62 34.88 -2.75
C LYS A 711 -4.87 34.64 -4.07
N ASP A 712 -3.59 34.95 -4.09
CA ASP A 712 -2.68 34.85 -5.23
C ASP A 712 -1.70 33.66 -5.13
N ALA A 713 -1.95 32.72 -4.21
CA ALA A 713 -1.17 31.49 -4.11
C ALA A 713 -1.33 30.62 -5.36
N HIS A 714 -0.26 29.92 -5.73
CA HIS A 714 -0.24 29.00 -6.87
C HIS A 714 1.05 28.16 -6.78
N TYR A 715 0.95 26.86 -6.93
CA TYR A 715 2.09 25.93 -6.78
C TYR A 715 3.33 26.29 -7.63
N GLU A 716 3.15 26.93 -8.78
CA GLU A 716 4.22 27.33 -9.70
C GLU A 716 4.66 28.79 -9.51
N LYS A 717 3.69 29.70 -9.42
CA LYS A 717 3.91 31.14 -9.52
C LYS A 717 4.17 31.80 -8.17
N ASN A 718 3.46 31.35 -7.12
CA ASN A 718 3.53 31.94 -5.78
C ASN A 718 3.26 30.88 -4.69
N PRO A 719 4.11 29.82 -4.57
CA PRO A 719 3.84 28.69 -3.69
C PRO A 719 3.93 29.00 -2.19
N GLN A 720 4.63 30.07 -1.81
CA GLN A 720 4.84 30.46 -0.43
C GLN A 720 3.83 31.47 0.11
N ALA A 721 2.80 31.80 -0.67
CA ALA A 721 1.77 32.74 -0.26
C ALA A 721 0.69 32.01 0.55
N TYR A 722 0.61 32.28 1.84
CA TYR A 722 -0.42 31.75 2.73
C TYR A 722 -0.97 32.82 3.67
N THR A 723 -2.04 32.49 4.37
CA THR A 723 -2.64 33.30 5.42
C THR A 723 -2.90 32.47 6.66
N ILE A 724 -2.77 33.09 7.83
CA ILE A 724 -3.15 32.47 9.11
C ILE A 724 -4.25 33.32 9.73
N SER A 725 -5.35 32.67 10.11
CA SER A 725 -6.47 33.34 10.80
C SER A 725 -6.94 32.52 11.99
N LYS A 726 -7.43 33.22 13.03
CA LYS A 726 -7.95 32.59 14.25
C LYS A 726 -9.37 33.05 14.54
N LYS A 727 -10.19 32.12 15.00
CA LYS A 727 -11.56 32.40 15.46
C LYS A 727 -12.07 31.32 16.41
N MET A 728 -13.12 31.64 17.19
CA MET A 728 -13.80 30.62 17.96
C MET A 728 -14.88 29.98 17.09
N VAL A 729 -15.01 28.67 17.19
CA VAL A 729 -16.02 27.88 16.48
C VAL A 729 -16.67 26.85 17.42
N LYS A 730 -17.83 26.33 17.01
CA LYS A 730 -18.58 25.29 17.69
C LYS A 730 -19.24 24.36 16.68
N LYS A 731 -19.83 23.29 17.17
CA LYS A 731 -20.64 22.36 16.36
C LYS A 731 -21.70 23.12 15.55
N GLY A 732 -21.81 22.75 14.26
CA GLY A 732 -22.76 23.34 13.32
C GLY A 732 -22.26 24.61 12.61
N ASP A 733 -21.14 25.19 13.02
CA ASP A 733 -20.52 26.29 12.28
C ASP A 733 -20.03 25.82 10.90
N VAL A 734 -20.02 26.74 9.92
CA VAL A 734 -19.63 26.44 8.55
C VAL A 734 -18.34 27.20 8.20
N LEU A 735 -17.35 26.47 7.69
CA LEU A 735 -16.13 27.03 7.11
C LEU A 735 -16.23 26.98 5.59
N LYS A 736 -15.90 28.10 4.94
CA LYS A 736 -15.77 28.17 3.47
C LYS A 736 -14.33 28.53 3.14
N LEU A 737 -13.67 27.66 2.41
CA LEU A 737 -12.26 27.76 2.05
C LEU A 737 -12.09 27.72 0.54
N LYS A 738 -11.06 28.38 0.06
CA LYS A 738 -10.64 28.32 -1.34
C LYS A 738 -9.21 27.85 -1.39
N GLU A 739 -9.00 26.77 -2.08
CA GLU A 739 -7.70 26.18 -2.33
C GLU A 739 -7.16 26.69 -3.67
N ALA A 740 -5.92 27.09 -3.68
CA ALA A 740 -5.23 27.51 -4.89
C ALA A 740 -4.84 26.27 -5.74
N PRO A 741 -4.54 26.44 -7.04
CA PRO A 741 -3.94 25.38 -7.83
C PRO A 741 -2.72 24.74 -7.13
N GLY A 742 -2.73 23.42 -6.94
CA GLY A 742 -1.72 22.67 -6.20
C GLY A 742 -1.66 22.98 -4.71
N GLY A 743 -2.67 23.63 -4.19
CA GLY A 743 -2.71 24.15 -2.83
C GLY A 743 -3.58 23.36 -1.87
N GLY A 744 -3.97 24.03 -0.79
CA GLY A 744 -4.76 23.41 0.25
C GLY A 744 -4.97 24.31 1.46
N PHE A 745 -5.38 23.67 2.55
CA PHE A 745 -5.47 24.28 3.89
C PHE A 745 -5.24 23.25 4.98
N ALA A 746 -4.80 23.75 6.13
CA ALA A 746 -4.69 22.96 7.36
C ALA A 746 -5.33 23.75 8.51
N ILE A 747 -6.06 23.07 9.37
CA ILE A 747 -6.80 23.69 10.48
C ILE A 747 -6.51 22.93 11.78
N SER A 748 -6.19 23.63 12.84
CA SER A 748 -6.23 23.11 14.20
C SER A 748 -7.47 23.62 14.93
N LEU A 749 -8.18 22.72 15.60
CA LEU A 749 -9.37 22.96 16.41
C LEU A 749 -9.08 22.50 17.85
N ILE A 750 -8.62 23.43 18.67
CA ILE A 750 -8.21 23.14 20.05
C ILE A 750 -9.39 23.38 21.00
N ALA A 751 -9.80 22.33 21.68
CA ALA A 751 -10.91 22.34 22.62
C ALA A 751 -10.66 23.28 23.81
N LYS A 752 -11.67 24.09 24.21
CA LYS A 752 -11.61 25.00 25.36
C LYS A 752 -12.53 24.54 26.49
#